data_f6f6928c78e8fb9cc799e80b6aa0fce5
#
_entry.id   f6f6928c78e8fb9cc799e80b6aa0fce5
#
_cell.length_a   1.000
_cell.length_b   1.000
_cell.length_c   1.000
_cell.angle_alpha   90.00
_cell.angle_beta   90.00
_cell.angle_gamma   90.00
#
_symmetry.space_group_name_H-M   'P 1'
#
loop_
_entity.id
_entity.type
_entity.pdbx_description
1 polymer ?
#
loop_
_entity_poly.entity_id
_entity_poly.type
_entity_poly.pdbx_seq_one_letter_code
_entity_poly.pdbx_strand_id
1 'polypeptide(L)'
;MQDKSQHFPSLFSVEPMQTMRKRKIGLNLVVFVAIAALFTGIWALYNRPISVPDWPEQISGFSFSPFRQGQSPQDGRFPSNDQMAADLELLSSKTDSIRTYSVDGALAEIPRLAEAVGIRVSLGIWISPDLERNEREIAKAIELANNSRSVVRVIVGNEALFREEVEVEELIAYLDRVRAAVKVPVTTAEQWHIWQEFPELAGHVDLIAAHVLPYWEFVPMEDSVDFVLDRAKELRKLFPKKPLLLGEVGWPSNGRTRGGAEANQADQAIYLRTLVNTLNAKGYNYFVIEAFDQPWKASEEGSVGAYWGVFNLDRKPKFPFTGPIVEIPQWRILAIASVVMALLALALMLIDGSSLKQRGRTFLTFVAFAGGTALVWIAYDYSQQYSTWFSTLVGILLGIGALGVFVVLLTEAHELAETVWTNQRRRPFLPVIGDADYRPKVSIHVPCYNEPPEMVKQTLDALANLDYPDFEVIIIDNNTKDPKVWEPVQAYCEQLGPRFRFFHVAPIEGFKGGALNYILPHTAPDVEVIAVIDSDYCVSPNWLKHMVPHFQDPKIAVVQSPQDYRDGDESLFKKLCYAEYKGFFHIGMVTRNERDAIIQHGTMTMIRRTVMDELKWADWTICEDAELGLRVFEKGYSAAYSYQSYGQGLMPDTFIDYKKQRFRWAYGAIQIMKGHARSLFLGKDSKLTRGQRYHFIAGWLPWIADGLNIFFTAGALLWSAAMIIVPQRVDPPLMIFAIPPLALFFFKFGKIMFLYRRAVGVNLGRSFQAAVAGLALSHTIAKAVLYGAFTKTIPFFRTPKMATNQGLLVALVEAREEVFGMLL
;
A
#
# COMPACT_ATOMS: atom_id res chain seq x y z
N MET A 1 -49.85 -7.46 7.29
CA MET A 1 -48.48 -7.96 7.36
C MET A 1 -47.81 -7.34 8.57
N GLN A 2 -47.35 -8.15 9.50
CA GLN A 2 -47.02 -7.77 10.87
C GLN A 2 -45.86 -6.83 10.97
N ASP A 3 -46.10 -5.73 11.66
CA ASP A 3 -45.15 -4.75 12.14
C ASP A 3 -44.11 -5.41 13.07
N LYS A 4 -42.83 -5.48 12.60
CA LYS A 4 -41.66 -5.77 13.44
C LYS A 4 -40.96 -4.45 13.75
N SER A 5 -41.56 -3.67 14.65
CA SER A 5 -40.86 -2.57 15.30
C SER A 5 -39.64 -3.14 16.07
N GLN A 6 -38.47 -2.92 15.54
CA GLN A 6 -37.20 -3.27 16.22
C GLN A 6 -37.00 -2.35 17.44
N HIS A 7 -37.12 -2.93 18.62
CA HIS A 7 -36.76 -2.30 19.89
C HIS A 7 -35.25 -1.98 19.92
N PHE A 8 -34.92 -0.70 19.93
CA PHE A 8 -33.60 -0.23 20.40
C PHE A 8 -33.70 0.03 21.92
N PRO A 9 -32.70 -0.45 22.71
CA PRO A 9 -32.71 -0.21 24.15
C PRO A 9 -32.44 1.27 24.46
N SER A 10 -33.33 1.88 25.19
CA SER A 10 -33.20 3.19 25.81
C SER A 10 -32.12 3.18 26.86
N LEU A 11 -31.05 3.93 26.64
CA LEU A 11 -30.00 4.20 27.61
C LEU A 11 -29.85 5.70 27.81
N PHE A 12 -30.62 6.28 28.69
CA PHE A 12 -30.37 7.61 29.22
C PHE A 12 -30.16 7.52 30.74
N SER A 13 -28.96 7.80 31.20
CA SER A 13 -28.67 8.25 32.53
C SER A 13 -27.63 9.37 32.44
N VAL A 14 -27.93 10.52 33.03
CA VAL A 14 -27.09 11.73 33.06
C VAL A 14 -26.28 11.68 34.34
N GLU A 15 -24.96 11.55 34.24
CA GLU A 15 -24.02 11.75 35.34
C GLU A 15 -23.21 13.06 35.18
N PRO A 16 -22.71 13.68 36.30
CA PRO A 16 -22.06 15.02 36.24
C PRO A 16 -20.73 15.03 35.50
N MET A 17 -20.61 16.01 34.60
CA MET A 17 -19.56 16.11 33.53
C MET A 17 -18.11 16.30 33.99
N GLN A 18 -17.81 16.85 35.17
CA GLN A 18 -16.44 17.25 35.53
C GLN A 18 -15.59 16.11 36.13
N THR A 19 -16.17 15.24 36.95
CA THR A 19 -15.48 14.09 37.53
C THR A 19 -15.18 12.99 36.50
N MET A 20 -16.05 12.84 35.50
CA MET A 20 -15.88 11.90 34.37
C MET A 20 -14.70 12.27 33.46
N ARG A 21 -14.38 13.56 33.29
CA ARG A 21 -13.29 14.01 32.39
C ARG A 21 -11.91 13.64 32.91
N LYS A 22 -11.64 13.80 34.22
CA LYS A 22 -10.35 13.43 34.85
C LYS A 22 -10.12 11.92 34.86
N ARG A 23 -11.16 11.13 35.18
CA ARG A 23 -11.09 9.66 35.19
C ARG A 23 -10.87 9.08 33.78
N LYS A 24 -11.44 9.69 32.74
CA LYS A 24 -11.24 9.30 31.34
C LYS A 24 -9.81 9.59 30.84
N ILE A 25 -9.19 10.68 31.26
CA ILE A 25 -7.80 11.02 30.88
C ILE A 25 -6.84 9.99 31.49
N GLY A 26 -6.99 9.67 32.77
CA GLY A 26 -6.15 8.67 33.46
C GLY A 26 -6.25 7.29 32.80
N LEU A 27 -7.46 6.83 32.45
CA LEU A 27 -7.66 5.54 31.79
C LEU A 27 -7.05 5.50 30.37
N ASN A 28 -7.17 6.59 29.60
CA ASN A 28 -6.55 6.69 28.28
C ASN A 28 -5.03 6.62 28.37
N LEU A 29 -4.42 7.28 29.36
CA LEU A 29 -2.99 7.21 29.60
C LEU A 29 -2.54 5.78 29.96
N VAL A 30 -3.27 5.09 30.84
CA VAL A 30 -2.99 3.70 31.19
C VAL A 30 -3.05 2.80 29.97
N VAL A 31 -4.08 2.93 29.14
CA VAL A 31 -4.22 2.15 27.90
C VAL A 31 -3.08 2.46 26.94
N PHE A 32 -2.74 3.72 26.77
CA PHE A 32 -1.63 4.13 25.91
C PHE A 32 -0.32 3.51 26.38
N VAL A 33 -0.01 3.63 27.66
CA VAL A 33 1.21 3.05 28.27
C VAL A 33 1.23 1.52 28.14
N ALA A 34 0.09 0.85 28.35
CA ALA A 34 0.00 -0.60 28.18
C ALA A 34 0.26 -1.05 26.73
N ILE A 35 -0.29 -0.34 25.76
CA ILE A 35 -0.07 -0.64 24.33
C ILE A 35 1.37 -0.27 23.92
N ALA A 36 1.89 0.85 24.40
CA ALA A 36 3.29 1.22 24.18
C ALA A 36 4.25 0.16 24.75
N ALA A 37 3.97 -0.34 25.96
CA ALA A 37 4.72 -1.42 26.59
C ALA A 37 4.63 -2.72 25.78
N LEU A 38 3.44 -3.04 25.23
CA LEU A 38 3.24 -4.21 24.38
C LEU A 38 4.14 -4.12 23.11
N PHE A 39 4.08 -3.01 22.37
CA PHE A 39 4.87 -2.85 21.14
C PHE A 39 6.38 -2.73 21.44
N THR A 40 6.77 -2.06 22.52
CA THR A 40 8.16 -2.07 22.99
C THR A 40 8.59 -3.47 23.39
N GLY A 41 7.70 -4.24 24.04
CA GLY A 41 7.93 -5.64 24.38
C GLY A 41 8.12 -6.52 23.12
N ILE A 42 7.36 -6.29 22.05
CA ILE A 42 7.54 -6.97 20.76
C ILE A 42 8.94 -6.66 20.19
N TRP A 43 9.35 -5.39 20.18
CA TRP A 43 10.70 -5.01 19.77
C TRP A 43 11.77 -5.71 20.62
N ALA A 44 11.60 -5.76 21.94
CA ALA A 44 12.54 -6.40 22.84
C ALA A 44 12.60 -7.93 22.67
N LEU A 45 11.45 -8.57 22.40
CA LEU A 45 11.34 -10.02 22.17
C LEU A 45 12.00 -10.44 20.85
N TYR A 46 11.77 -9.66 19.79
CA TYR A 46 12.40 -9.89 18.49
C TYR A 46 13.92 -9.71 18.55
N ASN A 47 14.38 -8.78 19.38
CA ASN A 47 15.80 -8.41 19.51
C ASN A 47 16.43 -9.02 20.79
N ARG A 48 16.09 -10.28 21.13
CA ARG A 48 16.74 -10.98 22.24
C ARG A 48 18.21 -11.22 21.92
N PRO A 49 19.11 -10.93 22.87
CA PRO A 49 20.53 -11.22 22.69
C PRO A 49 20.80 -12.72 22.48
N ILE A 50 21.53 -13.06 21.44
CA ILE A 50 21.96 -14.43 21.10
C ILE A 50 23.44 -14.55 21.47
N SER A 51 23.79 -15.53 22.31
CA SER A 51 25.16 -15.80 22.70
C SER A 51 25.84 -16.72 21.68
N VAL A 52 26.93 -16.24 21.09
CA VAL A 52 27.78 -16.98 20.16
C VAL A 52 29.25 -16.77 20.55
N PRO A 53 30.19 -17.64 20.13
CA PRO A 53 31.61 -17.43 20.39
C PRO A 53 32.07 -16.04 19.94
N ASP A 54 33.01 -15.42 20.65
CA ASP A 54 33.59 -14.17 20.21
C ASP A 54 34.45 -14.39 18.95
N TRP A 55 34.58 -13.37 18.11
CA TRP A 55 35.48 -13.41 16.97
C TRP A 55 36.91 -13.63 17.46
N PRO A 56 37.65 -14.60 16.88
CA PRO A 56 39.03 -14.86 17.32
C PRO A 56 39.96 -13.67 17.00
N GLU A 57 41.06 -13.57 17.72
CA GLU A 57 42.02 -12.49 17.58
C GLU A 57 42.52 -12.40 16.13
N GLN A 58 42.78 -13.58 15.53
CA GLN A 58 43.15 -13.72 14.12
C GLN A 58 42.40 -14.86 13.46
N ILE A 59 42.08 -14.70 12.19
CA ILE A 59 41.50 -15.71 11.32
C ILE A 59 42.49 -16.15 10.24
N SER A 60 42.23 -17.28 9.57
CA SER A 60 43.09 -17.82 8.51
C SER A 60 43.29 -16.85 7.33
N GLY A 61 42.25 -16.12 6.92
CA GLY A 61 42.37 -15.10 5.87
C GLY A 61 41.07 -14.49 5.45
N PHE A 62 41.19 -13.40 4.71
CA PHE A 62 40.07 -12.73 4.02
C PHE A 62 40.26 -12.77 2.51
N SER A 63 39.16 -12.97 1.77
CA SER A 63 39.07 -12.55 0.39
C SER A 63 39.12 -11.02 0.33
N PHE A 64 40.01 -10.45 -0.45
CA PHE A 64 40.31 -9.04 -0.47
C PHE A 64 39.97 -8.41 -1.81
N SER A 65 38.98 -7.57 -1.83
CA SER A 65 38.52 -6.74 -2.94
C SER A 65 38.43 -5.30 -2.44
N PRO A 66 39.39 -4.43 -2.77
CA PRO A 66 39.53 -3.10 -2.12
C PRO A 66 38.63 -2.00 -2.71
N PHE A 67 37.69 -2.34 -3.60
CA PHE A 67 36.83 -1.36 -4.28
C PHE A 67 35.92 -0.61 -3.30
N ARG A 68 35.70 0.66 -3.56
CA ARG A 68 34.86 1.56 -2.78
C ARG A 68 33.60 1.95 -3.58
N GLN A 69 32.72 2.73 -2.99
CA GLN A 69 31.56 3.21 -3.71
C GLN A 69 31.91 3.95 -4.99
N GLY A 70 31.31 3.58 -6.11
CA GLY A 70 31.59 4.13 -7.43
C GLY A 70 32.84 3.63 -8.09
N GLN A 71 33.56 2.66 -7.49
CA GLN A 71 34.67 1.93 -8.08
C GLN A 71 34.22 0.53 -8.50
N SER A 72 34.75 0.05 -9.63
CA SER A 72 34.42 -1.26 -10.18
C SER A 72 35.53 -1.72 -11.12
N PRO A 73 35.89 -3.01 -11.11
CA PRO A 73 36.81 -3.58 -12.10
C PRO A 73 36.23 -3.55 -13.50
N GLN A 74 34.89 -3.63 -13.64
CA GLN A 74 34.21 -3.60 -14.93
C GLN A 74 34.31 -2.23 -15.61
N ASP A 75 34.24 -1.15 -14.82
CA ASP A 75 34.39 0.23 -15.33
C ASP A 75 35.88 0.68 -15.42
N GLY A 76 36.81 -0.16 -15.05
CA GLY A 76 38.24 0.22 -14.97
C GLY A 76 38.54 1.29 -13.91
N ARG A 77 37.62 1.49 -12.93
CA ARG A 77 37.80 2.45 -11.84
C ARG A 77 38.38 1.75 -10.61
N PHE A 78 39.70 1.72 -10.53
CA PHE A 78 40.42 1.05 -9.47
C PHE A 78 40.62 1.94 -8.23
N PRO A 79 40.79 1.31 -7.02
CA PRO A 79 41.21 2.04 -5.81
C PRO A 79 42.63 2.56 -5.95
N SER A 80 42.96 3.66 -5.25
CA SER A 80 44.30 4.18 -5.16
C SER A 80 45.20 3.31 -4.25
N ASN A 81 46.54 3.44 -4.40
CA ASN A 81 47.49 2.75 -3.54
C ASN A 81 47.27 3.11 -2.05
N ASP A 82 46.98 4.38 -1.74
CA ASP A 82 46.72 4.81 -0.36
C ASP A 82 45.47 4.16 0.20
N GLN A 83 44.41 4.00 -0.63
CA GLN A 83 43.19 3.31 -0.23
C GLN A 83 43.45 1.83 0.07
N MET A 84 44.22 1.16 -0.79
CA MET A 84 44.58 -0.25 -0.61
C MET A 84 45.51 -0.44 0.60
N ALA A 85 46.47 0.45 0.81
CA ALA A 85 47.35 0.40 1.97
C ALA A 85 46.59 0.56 3.30
N ALA A 86 45.65 1.52 3.37
CA ALA A 86 44.80 1.70 4.56
C ALA A 86 43.92 0.48 4.83
N ASP A 87 43.38 -0.15 3.79
CA ASP A 87 42.56 -1.37 3.90
C ASP A 87 43.45 -2.55 4.42
N LEU A 88 44.66 -2.72 3.93
CA LEU A 88 45.60 -3.75 4.39
C LEU A 88 46.07 -3.51 5.82
N GLU A 89 46.34 -2.27 6.21
CA GLU A 89 46.65 -1.93 7.60
C GLU A 89 45.55 -2.30 8.55
N LEU A 90 44.28 -2.00 8.19
CA LEU A 90 43.10 -2.42 8.96
C LEU A 90 43.06 -3.95 9.15
N LEU A 91 43.30 -4.71 8.07
CA LEU A 91 43.22 -6.17 8.08
C LEU A 91 44.42 -6.83 8.80
N SER A 92 45.59 -6.22 8.85
CA SER A 92 46.78 -6.77 9.52
C SER A 92 46.56 -7.08 11.00
N SER A 93 45.67 -6.37 11.66
CA SER A 93 45.25 -6.64 13.04
C SER A 93 44.28 -7.84 13.18
N LYS A 94 43.77 -8.40 12.09
CA LYS A 94 42.74 -9.45 12.07
C LYS A 94 43.17 -10.74 11.39
N THR A 95 44.16 -10.66 10.50
CA THR A 95 44.68 -11.80 9.75
C THR A 95 46.09 -11.50 9.27
N ASP A 96 46.88 -12.57 9.05
CA ASP A 96 48.19 -12.50 8.38
C ASP A 96 48.11 -12.92 6.90
N SER A 97 46.95 -13.18 6.36
CA SER A 97 46.77 -13.66 4.98
C SER A 97 45.54 -13.10 4.30
N ILE A 98 45.70 -12.75 3.03
CA ILE A 98 44.59 -12.38 2.13
C ILE A 98 44.64 -13.20 0.84
N ARG A 99 43.49 -13.27 0.18
CA ARG A 99 43.35 -13.78 -1.18
C ARG A 99 42.86 -12.66 -2.09
N THR A 100 43.51 -12.50 -3.27
CA THR A 100 43.06 -11.59 -4.33
C THR A 100 42.42 -12.38 -5.48
N TYR A 101 41.79 -11.67 -6.43
CA TYR A 101 41.08 -12.28 -7.56
C TYR A 101 41.73 -12.00 -8.91
N SER A 102 42.48 -10.89 -9.02
CA SER A 102 43.09 -10.41 -10.26
C SER A 102 44.33 -9.57 -9.95
N VAL A 103 45.19 -9.45 -10.94
CA VAL A 103 46.34 -8.56 -10.92
C VAL A 103 46.22 -7.42 -11.93
N ASP A 104 45.02 -7.17 -12.41
CA ASP A 104 44.74 -6.12 -13.40
C ASP A 104 44.87 -4.72 -12.80
N GLY A 105 45.37 -3.78 -13.58
CA GLY A 105 45.49 -2.38 -13.21
C GLY A 105 46.21 -2.15 -11.89
N ALA A 106 45.64 -1.34 -11.01
CA ALA A 106 46.20 -1.01 -9.70
C ALA A 106 46.26 -2.21 -8.74
N LEU A 107 45.52 -3.30 -8.97
CA LEU A 107 45.57 -4.47 -8.10
C LEU A 107 46.92 -5.19 -8.09
N ALA A 108 47.75 -4.99 -9.13
CA ALA A 108 49.12 -5.48 -9.19
C ALA A 108 50.03 -4.94 -8.05
N GLU A 109 49.67 -3.82 -7.43
CA GLU A 109 50.38 -3.24 -6.31
C GLU A 109 50.08 -3.91 -4.95
N ILE A 110 49.05 -4.72 -4.85
CA ILE A 110 48.62 -5.35 -3.59
C ILE A 110 49.73 -6.17 -2.95
N PRO A 111 50.49 -7.03 -3.67
CA PRO A 111 51.60 -7.80 -3.06
C PRO A 111 52.64 -6.92 -2.39
N ARG A 112 53.04 -5.82 -3.03
CA ARG A 112 54.00 -4.87 -2.49
C ARG A 112 53.46 -4.15 -1.24
N LEU A 113 52.20 -3.71 -1.28
CA LEU A 113 51.58 -3.04 -0.15
C LEU A 113 51.35 -4.00 1.03
N ALA A 114 51.00 -5.25 0.75
CA ALA A 114 50.81 -6.30 1.76
C ALA A 114 52.14 -6.66 2.47
N GLU A 115 53.27 -6.69 1.73
CA GLU A 115 54.57 -6.92 2.29
C GLU A 115 54.94 -5.87 3.34
N ALA A 116 54.56 -4.60 3.13
CA ALA A 116 54.84 -3.51 4.05
C ALA A 116 54.17 -3.67 5.44
N VAL A 117 53.01 -4.38 5.50
CA VAL A 117 52.25 -4.64 6.74
C VAL A 117 52.32 -6.11 7.21
N GLY A 118 53.19 -6.92 6.57
CA GLY A 118 53.44 -8.31 6.96
C GLY A 118 52.31 -9.30 6.58
N ILE A 119 51.42 -8.96 5.64
CA ILE A 119 50.34 -9.80 5.17
C ILE A 119 50.82 -10.68 4.00
N ARG A 120 50.51 -11.98 4.09
CA ARG A 120 50.75 -12.96 3.01
C ARG A 120 49.61 -12.92 2.00
N VAL A 121 49.93 -13.07 0.71
CA VAL A 121 48.99 -12.96 -0.41
C VAL A 121 48.84 -14.31 -1.12
N SER A 122 47.66 -14.83 -1.21
CA SER A 122 47.25 -15.84 -2.20
C SER A 122 46.79 -15.07 -3.46
N LEU A 123 47.68 -15.00 -4.45
CA LEU A 123 47.53 -14.15 -5.61
C LEU A 123 46.61 -14.79 -6.64
N GLY A 124 45.46 -14.14 -6.92
CA GLY A 124 44.50 -14.58 -7.92
C GLY A 124 44.86 -14.10 -9.33
N ILE A 125 44.61 -14.97 -10.31
CA ILE A 125 44.61 -14.69 -11.73
C ILE A 125 43.17 -14.84 -12.22
N TRP A 126 42.59 -13.79 -12.78
CA TRP A 126 41.24 -13.88 -13.35
C TRP A 126 41.31 -14.53 -14.73
N ILE A 127 40.67 -15.68 -14.90
CA ILE A 127 40.53 -16.36 -16.17
C ILE A 127 39.14 -16.13 -16.68
N SER A 128 38.97 -15.79 -17.95
CA SER A 128 37.74 -15.47 -18.63
C SER A 128 37.80 -15.89 -20.11
N PRO A 129 36.74 -15.73 -20.91
CA PRO A 129 36.77 -15.97 -22.36
C PRO A 129 37.70 -15.04 -23.15
N ASP A 130 38.17 -13.93 -22.55
CA ASP A 130 39.13 -13.01 -23.17
C ASP A 130 40.57 -13.55 -23.04
N LEU A 131 41.03 -14.22 -24.09
CA LEU A 131 42.36 -14.83 -24.13
C LEU A 131 43.50 -13.82 -23.98
N GLU A 132 43.38 -12.63 -24.55
CA GLU A 132 44.43 -11.60 -24.41
C GLU A 132 44.52 -11.09 -22.99
N ARG A 133 43.41 -10.96 -22.28
CA ARG A 133 43.37 -10.62 -20.88
C ARG A 133 44.00 -11.72 -20.05
N ASN A 134 43.66 -12.99 -20.30
CA ASN A 134 44.23 -14.14 -19.60
C ASN A 134 45.76 -14.13 -19.71
N GLU A 135 46.31 -13.90 -20.91
CA GLU A 135 47.73 -13.85 -21.14
C GLU A 135 48.43 -12.71 -20.36
N ARG A 136 47.80 -11.51 -20.33
CA ARG A 136 48.34 -10.37 -19.53
C ARG A 136 48.30 -10.68 -18.03
N GLU A 137 47.16 -11.22 -17.52
CA GLU A 137 47.01 -11.58 -16.12
C GLU A 137 48.01 -12.64 -15.70
N ILE A 138 48.17 -13.71 -16.49
CA ILE A 138 49.14 -14.79 -16.22
C ILE A 138 50.55 -14.28 -16.20
N ALA A 139 51.00 -13.53 -17.21
CA ALA A 139 52.34 -12.98 -17.30
C ALA A 139 52.68 -12.08 -16.10
N LYS A 140 51.71 -11.19 -15.73
CA LYS A 140 51.89 -10.29 -14.60
C LYS A 140 51.89 -11.04 -13.25
N ALA A 141 51.03 -12.03 -13.06
CA ALA A 141 51.05 -12.83 -11.85
C ALA A 141 52.33 -13.65 -11.65
N ILE A 142 52.87 -14.23 -12.73
CA ILE A 142 54.18 -14.94 -12.69
C ILE A 142 55.31 -13.98 -12.28
N GLU A 143 55.34 -12.76 -12.85
CA GLU A 143 56.28 -11.72 -12.47
C GLU A 143 56.19 -11.41 -10.96
N LEU A 144 54.99 -11.12 -10.47
CA LEU A 144 54.72 -10.78 -9.07
C LEU A 144 55.06 -11.92 -8.12
N ALA A 145 54.70 -13.16 -8.46
CA ALA A 145 54.90 -14.33 -7.64
C ALA A 145 56.42 -14.64 -7.47
N ASN A 146 57.26 -14.33 -8.50
CA ASN A 146 58.70 -14.55 -8.42
C ASN A 146 59.47 -13.40 -7.73
N ASN A 147 58.91 -12.19 -7.71
CA ASN A 147 59.59 -10.99 -7.21
C ASN A 147 59.10 -10.49 -5.85
N SER A 148 57.90 -10.91 -5.37
CA SER A 148 57.32 -10.46 -4.09
C SER A 148 57.39 -11.56 -3.03
N ARG A 149 57.91 -11.24 -1.86
CA ARG A 149 58.00 -12.18 -0.72
C ARG A 149 56.62 -12.40 -0.05
N SER A 150 55.69 -11.49 -0.23
CA SER A 150 54.37 -11.62 0.32
C SER A 150 53.52 -12.69 -0.38
N VAL A 151 53.81 -12.99 -1.67
CA VAL A 151 53.06 -13.99 -2.42
C VAL A 151 53.45 -15.40 -1.97
N VAL A 152 52.52 -16.13 -1.38
CA VAL A 152 52.74 -17.47 -0.83
C VAL A 152 52.10 -18.58 -1.65
N ARG A 153 51.17 -18.26 -2.55
CA ARG A 153 50.54 -19.15 -3.54
C ARG A 153 49.94 -18.38 -4.68
N VAL A 154 49.68 -19.07 -5.80
CA VAL A 154 48.95 -18.51 -6.93
C VAL A 154 47.66 -19.32 -7.16
N ILE A 155 46.56 -18.62 -7.41
CA ILE A 155 45.24 -19.19 -7.71
C ILE A 155 44.91 -18.83 -9.16
N VAL A 156 44.90 -19.80 -10.07
CA VAL A 156 44.64 -19.64 -11.50
C VAL A 156 43.18 -19.92 -11.77
N GLY A 157 42.40 -18.87 -12.04
CA GLY A 157 40.93 -18.95 -12.20
C GLY A 157 40.20 -18.91 -10.87
N ASN A 158 39.07 -18.27 -10.91
CA ASN A 158 38.06 -18.22 -9.84
C ASN A 158 36.73 -18.64 -10.40
N GLU A 159 36.27 -19.87 -10.08
CA GLU A 159 35.04 -20.44 -10.60
C GLU A 159 34.95 -20.43 -12.14
N ALA A 160 36.09 -20.57 -12.81
CA ALA A 160 36.14 -20.45 -14.26
C ALA A 160 35.40 -21.60 -14.95
N LEU A 161 35.43 -22.80 -14.39
CA LEU A 161 34.63 -23.94 -14.86
C LEU A 161 33.19 -23.84 -14.44
N PHE A 162 32.93 -23.44 -13.19
CA PHE A 162 31.56 -23.26 -12.71
C PHE A 162 30.78 -22.20 -13.53
N ARG A 163 31.49 -21.17 -14.00
CA ARG A 163 30.88 -20.13 -14.88
C ARG A 163 30.90 -20.51 -16.36
N GLU A 164 31.37 -21.70 -16.71
CA GLU A 164 31.47 -22.17 -18.10
C GLU A 164 32.26 -21.18 -19.00
N GLU A 165 33.28 -20.54 -18.43
CA GLU A 165 34.06 -19.54 -19.16
C GLU A 165 35.24 -20.16 -19.91
N VAL A 166 35.72 -21.33 -19.50
CA VAL A 166 36.78 -22.11 -20.14
C VAL A 166 36.51 -23.60 -20.00
N GLU A 167 37.04 -24.39 -20.93
CA GLU A 167 37.00 -25.86 -20.84
C GLU A 167 38.10 -26.36 -19.86
N VAL A 168 37.90 -27.60 -19.34
CA VAL A 168 38.76 -28.14 -18.31
C VAL A 168 40.22 -28.31 -18.82
N GLU A 169 40.42 -28.72 -20.06
CA GLU A 169 41.70 -28.85 -20.72
C GLU A 169 42.45 -27.51 -20.84
N GLU A 170 41.71 -26.44 -21.10
CA GLU A 170 42.27 -25.10 -21.20
C GLU A 170 42.74 -24.60 -19.83
N LEU A 171 41.91 -24.78 -18.80
CA LEU A 171 42.31 -24.42 -17.43
C LEU A 171 43.52 -25.22 -16.97
N ILE A 172 43.56 -26.53 -17.28
CA ILE A 172 44.74 -27.39 -17.00
C ILE A 172 45.96 -26.85 -17.68
N ALA A 173 45.90 -26.42 -18.94
CA ALA A 173 47.03 -25.84 -19.65
C ALA A 173 47.58 -24.57 -18.99
N TYR A 174 46.65 -23.69 -18.51
CA TYR A 174 47.06 -22.50 -17.75
C TYR A 174 47.68 -22.87 -16.40
N LEU A 175 47.12 -23.83 -15.66
CA LEU A 175 47.66 -24.33 -14.39
C LEU A 175 49.07 -24.87 -14.56
N ASP A 176 49.30 -25.76 -15.49
CA ASP A 176 50.61 -26.40 -15.76
C ASP A 176 51.68 -25.34 -16.17
N ARG A 177 51.27 -24.36 -16.99
CA ARG A 177 52.16 -23.27 -17.40
C ARG A 177 52.56 -22.38 -16.22
N VAL A 178 51.63 -21.97 -15.37
CA VAL A 178 51.94 -21.13 -14.20
C VAL A 178 52.77 -21.95 -13.21
N ARG A 179 52.42 -23.19 -12.95
CA ARG A 179 53.14 -24.08 -12.05
C ARG A 179 54.58 -24.35 -12.45
N ALA A 180 54.87 -24.41 -13.74
CA ALA A 180 56.24 -24.51 -14.24
C ALA A 180 57.04 -23.20 -14.09
N ALA A 181 56.37 -22.05 -13.99
CA ALA A 181 57.02 -20.74 -14.00
C ALA A 181 57.24 -20.10 -12.62
N VAL A 182 56.55 -20.62 -11.57
CA VAL A 182 56.60 -20.05 -10.21
C VAL A 182 57.15 -21.04 -9.19
N LYS A 183 57.70 -20.53 -8.05
CA LYS A 183 58.23 -21.35 -6.96
C LYS A 183 57.22 -21.63 -5.83
N VAL A 184 56.09 -20.97 -5.83
CA VAL A 184 55.04 -21.09 -4.80
C VAL A 184 54.00 -22.07 -5.26
N PRO A 185 53.23 -22.70 -4.35
CA PRO A 185 52.15 -23.59 -4.69
C PRO A 185 51.11 -22.96 -5.61
N VAL A 186 50.58 -23.72 -6.57
CA VAL A 186 49.55 -23.29 -7.55
C VAL A 186 48.28 -24.12 -7.40
N THR A 187 47.17 -23.47 -7.52
CA THR A 187 45.84 -24.10 -7.52
C THR A 187 44.87 -23.31 -8.40
N THR A 188 43.69 -23.86 -8.65
CA THR A 188 42.46 -23.14 -9.06
C THR A 188 41.51 -23.09 -7.89
N ALA A 189 40.55 -22.18 -7.91
CA ALA A 189 39.50 -22.07 -6.89
C ALA A 189 38.13 -22.25 -7.56
N GLU A 190 37.46 -23.33 -7.19
CA GLU A 190 36.20 -23.73 -7.77
C GLU A 190 35.18 -24.09 -6.66
N GLN A 191 33.88 -24.13 -6.99
CA GLN A 191 32.85 -24.65 -6.10
C GLN A 191 33.16 -26.11 -5.72
N TRP A 192 32.77 -26.51 -4.49
CA TRP A 192 33.12 -27.83 -3.95
C TRP A 192 32.69 -29.01 -4.84
N HIS A 193 31.54 -28.89 -5.55
CA HIS A 193 31.01 -29.93 -6.44
C HIS A 193 31.78 -30.01 -7.77
N ILE A 194 32.36 -28.93 -8.26
CA ILE A 194 33.22 -28.92 -9.46
C ILE A 194 34.47 -29.80 -9.25
N TRP A 195 35.04 -29.81 -8.06
CA TRP A 195 36.12 -30.72 -7.72
C TRP A 195 35.72 -32.21 -7.74
N GLN A 196 34.44 -32.51 -7.55
CA GLN A 196 33.89 -33.86 -7.69
C GLN A 196 33.60 -34.22 -9.14
N GLU A 197 33.20 -33.25 -9.92
CA GLU A 197 32.87 -33.40 -11.35
C GLU A 197 34.10 -33.57 -12.21
N PHE A 198 35.17 -32.81 -11.90
CA PHE A 198 36.47 -32.82 -12.62
C PHE A 198 37.62 -33.22 -11.69
N PRO A 199 37.67 -34.45 -11.20
CA PRO A 199 38.69 -34.89 -10.23
C PRO A 199 40.11 -34.90 -10.79
N GLU A 200 40.27 -34.93 -12.13
CA GLU A 200 41.54 -34.83 -12.82
C GLU A 200 42.31 -33.54 -12.54
N LEU A 201 41.61 -32.44 -12.25
CA LEU A 201 42.21 -31.17 -11.85
C LEU A 201 43.18 -31.32 -10.68
N ALA A 202 42.94 -32.29 -9.78
CA ALA A 202 43.78 -32.54 -8.64
C ALA A 202 45.22 -32.98 -9.03
N GLY A 203 45.38 -33.52 -10.24
CA GLY A 203 46.73 -33.86 -10.80
C GLY A 203 47.57 -32.63 -11.12
N HIS A 204 46.91 -31.53 -11.45
CA HIS A 204 47.55 -30.31 -11.98
C HIS A 204 47.69 -29.17 -10.97
N VAL A 205 47.28 -29.39 -9.72
CA VAL A 205 47.36 -28.41 -8.61
C VAL A 205 48.20 -28.95 -7.45
N ASP A 206 48.71 -28.07 -6.60
CA ASP A 206 49.46 -28.43 -5.39
C ASP A 206 48.54 -28.59 -4.15
N LEU A 207 47.36 -27.99 -4.17
CA LEU A 207 46.34 -28.06 -3.13
C LEU A 207 44.95 -27.92 -3.76
N ILE A 208 43.92 -28.38 -3.05
CA ILE A 208 42.52 -28.19 -3.44
C ILE A 208 42.02 -26.90 -2.80
N ALA A 209 41.58 -25.92 -3.61
CA ALA A 209 40.92 -24.71 -3.11
C ALA A 209 39.45 -24.75 -3.50
N ALA A 210 38.58 -24.99 -2.52
CA ALA A 210 37.15 -25.18 -2.75
C ALA A 210 36.33 -24.06 -2.10
N HIS A 211 35.35 -23.55 -2.83
CA HIS A 211 34.33 -22.65 -2.30
C HIS A 211 33.19 -23.44 -1.69
N VAL A 212 32.72 -23.09 -0.49
CA VAL A 212 31.59 -23.70 0.19
C VAL A 212 30.75 -22.59 0.77
N LEU A 213 29.67 -22.28 0.06
CA LEU A 213 28.80 -21.11 0.34
C LEU A 213 27.35 -21.59 0.58
N PRO A 214 26.98 -21.95 1.82
CA PRO A 214 25.69 -22.54 2.14
C PRO A 214 24.50 -21.69 1.71
N TYR A 215 24.64 -20.36 1.71
CA TYR A 215 23.59 -19.43 1.25
C TYR A 215 23.15 -19.73 -0.20
N TRP A 216 24.09 -19.97 -1.11
CA TRP A 216 23.79 -20.31 -2.51
C TRP A 216 23.17 -21.69 -2.66
N GLU A 217 23.38 -22.57 -1.70
CA GLU A 217 22.84 -23.93 -1.62
C GLU A 217 21.48 -23.99 -0.87
N PHE A 218 20.87 -22.85 -0.57
CA PHE A 218 19.58 -22.72 0.13
C PHE A 218 19.56 -23.32 1.56
N VAL A 219 20.72 -23.48 2.17
CA VAL A 219 20.86 -24.08 3.50
C VAL A 219 20.55 -23.05 4.57
N PRO A 220 19.63 -23.34 5.52
CA PRO A 220 19.36 -22.44 6.64
C PRO A 220 20.63 -22.13 7.45
N MET A 221 20.67 -20.95 8.08
CA MET A 221 21.85 -20.49 8.83
C MET A 221 22.27 -21.47 9.93
N GLU A 222 21.31 -22.04 10.64
CA GLU A 222 21.54 -23.00 11.73
C GLU A 222 22.26 -24.29 11.29
N ASP A 223 22.10 -24.73 10.06
CA ASP A 223 22.71 -25.96 9.50
C ASP A 223 23.99 -25.64 8.69
N SER A 224 24.28 -24.38 8.47
CA SER A 224 25.30 -23.93 7.51
C SER A 224 26.72 -24.24 7.93
N VAL A 225 27.03 -24.21 9.22
CA VAL A 225 28.38 -24.57 9.74
C VAL A 225 28.63 -26.06 9.52
N ASP A 226 27.67 -26.91 9.82
CA ASP A 226 27.80 -28.35 9.61
C ASP A 226 27.88 -28.70 8.12
N PHE A 227 27.11 -28.00 7.28
CA PHE A 227 27.23 -28.15 5.83
C PHE A 227 28.65 -27.90 5.34
N VAL A 228 29.30 -26.80 5.74
CA VAL A 228 30.68 -26.48 5.37
C VAL A 228 31.65 -27.60 5.84
N LEU A 229 31.49 -28.08 7.08
CA LEU A 229 32.35 -29.14 7.61
C LEU A 229 32.17 -30.47 6.88
N ASP A 230 30.97 -30.81 6.48
CA ASP A 230 30.69 -32.06 5.78
C ASP A 230 31.26 -32.03 4.34
N ARG A 231 31.05 -30.91 3.60
CA ARG A 231 31.71 -30.73 2.29
C ARG A 231 33.26 -30.79 2.41
N ALA A 232 33.81 -30.15 3.41
CA ALA A 232 35.26 -30.22 3.66
C ALA A 232 35.74 -31.64 3.97
N LYS A 233 35.01 -32.44 4.74
CA LYS A 233 35.32 -33.86 4.99
C LYS A 233 35.24 -34.71 3.71
N GLU A 234 34.24 -34.50 2.89
CA GLU A 234 34.07 -35.17 1.61
C GLU A 234 35.24 -34.92 0.69
N LEU A 235 35.67 -33.64 0.52
CA LEU A 235 36.80 -33.29 -0.30
C LEU A 235 38.12 -33.88 0.24
N ARG A 236 38.34 -33.88 1.56
CA ARG A 236 39.51 -34.55 2.16
C ARG A 236 39.54 -36.06 1.93
N LYS A 237 38.36 -36.70 1.88
CA LYS A 237 38.22 -38.14 1.58
C LYS A 237 38.51 -38.39 0.09
N LEU A 238 38.06 -37.51 -0.78
CA LEU A 238 38.26 -37.63 -2.22
C LEU A 238 39.72 -37.37 -2.63
N PHE A 239 40.38 -36.39 -2.00
CA PHE A 239 41.74 -35.97 -2.29
C PHE A 239 42.66 -36.10 -1.07
N PRO A 240 42.95 -37.30 -0.54
CA PRO A 240 43.59 -37.49 0.76
C PRO A 240 45.07 -37.05 0.75
N LYS A 241 45.72 -36.93 -0.44
CA LYS A 241 47.12 -36.54 -0.60
C LYS A 241 47.29 -35.02 -0.85
N LYS A 242 46.21 -34.27 -1.00
CA LYS A 242 46.27 -32.84 -1.29
C LYS A 242 45.85 -32.05 -0.06
N PRO A 243 46.57 -30.98 0.32
CA PRO A 243 46.09 -30.03 1.32
C PRO A 243 44.75 -29.42 0.84
N LEU A 244 43.82 -29.22 1.77
CA LEU A 244 42.55 -28.53 1.49
C LEU A 244 42.60 -27.11 2.02
N LEU A 245 42.24 -26.17 1.16
CA LEU A 245 41.97 -24.77 1.44
C LEU A 245 40.46 -24.50 1.16
N LEU A 246 39.73 -24.00 2.13
CA LEU A 246 38.40 -23.47 1.87
C LEU A 246 38.55 -22.07 1.25
N GLY A 247 38.50 -21.99 -0.07
CA GLY A 247 38.81 -20.79 -0.86
C GLY A 247 37.88 -19.64 -0.58
N GLU A 248 36.62 -19.95 -0.30
CA GLU A 248 35.62 -19.01 0.15
C GLU A 248 34.64 -19.67 1.10
N VAL A 249 34.40 -19.02 2.26
CA VAL A 249 33.32 -19.29 3.20
C VAL A 249 32.72 -17.96 3.64
N GLY A 250 31.42 -17.84 3.64
CA GLY A 250 30.79 -16.57 3.96
C GLY A 250 29.26 -16.65 4.07
N TRP A 251 28.67 -15.54 4.51
CA TRP A 251 27.23 -15.30 4.58
C TRP A 251 26.93 -13.84 4.30
N PRO A 252 25.92 -13.54 3.47
CA PRO A 252 25.59 -12.14 3.16
C PRO A 252 24.75 -11.51 4.28
N SER A 253 24.95 -10.21 4.51
CA SER A 253 24.24 -9.46 5.58
C SER A 253 22.96 -8.78 5.13
N ASN A 254 22.67 -8.81 3.84
CA ASN A 254 21.47 -8.20 3.27
C ASN A 254 21.25 -8.77 1.86
N GLY A 255 20.01 -8.63 1.34
CA GLY A 255 19.65 -9.05 0.03
C GLY A 255 18.53 -10.08 0.02
N ARG A 256 18.47 -10.87 -1.05
CA ARG A 256 17.37 -11.81 -1.29
C ARG A 256 17.46 -13.03 -0.36
N THR A 257 16.35 -13.42 0.27
CA THR A 257 16.22 -14.73 0.92
C THR A 257 16.16 -15.85 -0.13
N ARG A 258 16.92 -16.92 0.06
CA ARG A 258 16.95 -18.10 -0.83
C ARG A 258 16.54 -19.35 -0.04
N GLY A 259 15.34 -19.86 -0.29
CA GLY A 259 14.82 -21.02 0.47
C GLY A 259 14.83 -20.75 1.98
N GLY A 260 15.61 -21.54 2.74
CA GLY A 260 15.81 -21.34 4.16
C GLY A 260 16.96 -20.39 4.53
N ALA A 261 17.76 -19.94 3.55
CA ALA A 261 18.90 -19.05 3.77
C ALA A 261 18.46 -17.59 3.72
N GLU A 262 18.42 -16.93 4.87
CA GLU A 262 18.08 -15.52 5.02
C GLU A 262 19.35 -14.67 5.04
N ALA A 263 19.37 -13.63 4.19
CA ALA A 263 20.47 -12.67 4.15
C ALA A 263 20.19 -11.53 5.11
N ASN A 264 20.72 -11.60 6.33
CA ASN A 264 20.61 -10.54 7.34
C ASN A 264 21.90 -10.43 8.16
N GLN A 265 22.05 -9.28 8.84
CA GLN A 265 23.26 -8.95 9.57
C GLN A 265 23.49 -9.84 10.81
N ALA A 266 22.43 -10.28 11.47
CA ALA A 266 22.52 -11.15 12.65
C ALA A 266 22.96 -12.55 12.24
N ASP A 267 22.38 -13.13 11.20
CA ASP A 267 22.76 -14.43 10.66
C ASP A 267 24.20 -14.44 10.15
N GLN A 268 24.61 -13.37 9.45
CA GLN A 268 26.01 -13.20 9.05
C GLN A 268 26.94 -13.27 10.29
N ALA A 269 26.61 -12.53 11.34
CA ALA A 269 27.41 -12.49 12.57
C ALA A 269 27.47 -13.84 13.28
N ILE A 270 26.31 -14.50 13.42
CA ILE A 270 26.19 -15.79 14.09
C ILE A 270 26.95 -16.86 13.33
N TYR A 271 26.70 -16.95 12.03
CA TYR A 271 27.35 -17.90 11.14
C TYR A 271 28.88 -17.71 11.13
N LEU A 272 29.36 -16.52 10.81
CA LEU A 272 30.79 -16.28 10.69
C LEU A 272 31.53 -16.46 12.02
N ARG A 273 31.01 -15.94 13.14
CA ARG A 273 31.65 -16.12 14.44
C ARG A 273 31.71 -17.59 14.86
N THR A 274 30.66 -18.36 14.58
CA THR A 274 30.64 -19.80 14.86
C THR A 274 31.58 -20.56 13.95
N LEU A 275 31.52 -20.26 12.65
CA LEU A 275 32.31 -20.97 11.64
C LEU A 275 33.82 -20.75 11.84
N VAL A 276 34.27 -19.50 11.98
CA VAL A 276 35.73 -19.23 12.07
C VAL A 276 36.32 -19.84 13.32
N ASN A 277 35.62 -19.84 14.47
CA ASN A 277 36.08 -20.53 15.67
C ASN A 277 36.14 -22.04 15.48
N THR A 278 35.14 -22.62 14.80
CA THR A 278 35.10 -24.06 14.52
C THR A 278 36.20 -24.49 13.56
N LEU A 279 36.45 -23.71 12.49
CA LEU A 279 37.50 -24.00 11.51
C LEU A 279 38.89 -23.85 12.13
N ASN A 280 39.14 -22.81 12.94
CA ASN A 280 40.36 -22.63 13.68
C ASN A 280 40.63 -23.82 14.63
N ALA A 281 39.65 -24.23 15.41
CA ALA A 281 39.78 -25.35 16.34
C ALA A 281 40.08 -26.69 15.63
N LYS A 282 39.62 -26.85 14.38
CA LYS A 282 39.87 -28.06 13.55
C LYS A 282 41.07 -27.95 12.64
N GLY A 283 41.81 -26.83 12.65
CA GLY A 283 43.00 -26.58 11.86
C GLY A 283 42.79 -26.53 10.33
N TYR A 284 41.61 -25.98 9.91
CA TYR A 284 41.35 -25.71 8.50
C TYR A 284 41.99 -24.38 8.08
N ASN A 285 42.52 -24.33 6.85
CA ASN A 285 42.86 -23.07 6.18
C ASN A 285 41.63 -22.59 5.39
N TYR A 286 41.29 -21.32 5.51
CA TYR A 286 40.11 -20.74 4.86
C TYR A 286 40.27 -19.25 4.59
N PHE A 287 39.50 -18.74 3.63
CA PHE A 287 39.29 -17.33 3.42
C PHE A 287 37.81 -16.98 3.63
N VAL A 288 37.56 -15.97 4.47
CA VAL A 288 36.21 -15.42 4.63
C VAL A 288 35.91 -14.52 3.44
N ILE A 289 34.88 -14.81 2.68
CA ILE A 289 34.30 -13.90 1.69
C ILE A 289 33.29 -12.99 2.37
N GLU A 290 33.53 -11.65 2.40
CA GLU A 290 34.78 -11.04 2.04
C GLU A 290 35.15 -9.96 3.08
N ALA A 291 36.29 -9.33 2.95
CA ALA A 291 36.69 -8.30 3.89
C ALA A 291 35.71 -7.12 3.87
N PHE A 292 35.42 -6.58 2.71
CA PHE A 292 34.60 -5.35 2.53
C PHE A 292 33.43 -5.55 1.60
N ASP A 293 32.32 -4.89 1.86
CA ASP A 293 31.17 -4.87 0.97
C ASP A 293 31.54 -4.32 -0.43
N GLN A 294 30.93 -4.91 -1.48
CA GLN A 294 31.25 -4.66 -2.89
C GLN A 294 29.99 -4.35 -3.70
N PRO A 295 29.47 -3.11 -3.69
CA PRO A 295 28.20 -2.76 -4.39
C PRO A 295 28.19 -3.05 -5.88
N TRP A 296 29.34 -3.05 -6.55
CA TRP A 296 29.45 -3.36 -7.97
C TRP A 296 29.02 -4.81 -8.31
N LYS A 297 29.22 -5.75 -7.37
CA LYS A 297 28.79 -7.15 -7.55
C LYS A 297 27.27 -7.32 -7.62
N ALA A 298 26.48 -6.33 -7.18
CA ALA A 298 25.04 -6.38 -7.27
C ALA A 298 24.51 -6.50 -8.72
N SER A 299 25.32 -6.08 -9.72
CA SER A 299 24.98 -6.23 -11.14
C SER A 299 25.19 -7.66 -11.66
N GLU A 300 25.95 -8.49 -10.96
CA GLU A 300 26.31 -9.87 -11.35
C GLU A 300 25.57 -10.91 -10.51
N GLU A 301 25.55 -10.71 -9.20
CA GLU A 301 25.05 -11.67 -8.21
C GLU A 301 23.67 -11.30 -7.64
N GLY A 302 23.04 -10.21 -8.14
CA GLY A 302 21.85 -9.60 -7.53
C GLY A 302 22.21 -8.77 -6.30
N SER A 303 21.20 -8.30 -5.57
CA SER A 303 21.40 -7.39 -4.43
C SER A 303 22.35 -7.95 -3.38
N VAL A 304 22.35 -9.26 -3.18
CA VAL A 304 23.18 -9.96 -2.20
C VAL A 304 24.67 -9.80 -2.44
N GLY A 305 25.10 -9.71 -3.70
CA GLY A 305 26.52 -9.55 -4.08
C GLY A 305 27.19 -8.35 -3.42
N ALA A 306 26.41 -7.31 -3.08
CA ALA A 306 26.92 -6.12 -2.42
C ALA A 306 27.28 -6.31 -0.93
N TYR A 307 26.84 -7.40 -0.27
CA TYR A 307 26.75 -7.46 1.19
C TYR A 307 27.52 -8.62 1.87
N TRP A 308 28.52 -9.18 1.21
CA TRP A 308 29.34 -10.28 1.75
C TRP A 308 30.42 -9.83 2.76
N GLY A 309 30.78 -8.54 2.77
CA GLY A 309 31.82 -8.01 3.62
C GLY A 309 31.58 -8.20 5.12
N VAL A 310 32.64 -8.43 5.88
CA VAL A 310 32.67 -8.31 7.34
C VAL A 310 32.63 -6.84 7.75
N PHE A 311 33.21 -5.99 6.94
CA PHE A 311 33.18 -4.54 7.06
C PHE A 311 32.34 -3.93 5.96
N ASN A 312 31.64 -2.85 6.30
CA ASN A 312 30.85 -2.09 5.33
C ASN A 312 31.75 -1.22 4.41
N LEU A 313 31.13 -0.44 3.50
CA LEU A 313 31.86 0.47 2.61
C LEU A 313 32.73 1.53 3.32
N ASP A 314 32.33 1.93 4.53
CA ASP A 314 33.09 2.87 5.37
C ASP A 314 34.21 2.17 6.18
N ARG A 315 34.47 0.89 5.94
CA ARG A 315 35.44 0.05 6.67
C ARG A 315 35.11 -0.10 8.15
N LYS A 316 33.84 0.02 8.53
CA LYS A 316 33.35 -0.23 9.88
C LYS A 316 32.82 -1.67 9.99
N PRO A 317 33.10 -2.37 11.11
CA PRO A 317 32.49 -3.69 11.33
C PRO A 317 30.99 -3.65 11.25
N LYS A 318 30.36 -4.60 10.55
CA LYS A 318 28.91 -4.67 10.45
C LYS A 318 28.25 -5.27 11.68
N PHE A 319 28.98 -6.04 12.44
CA PHE A 319 28.49 -6.65 13.66
C PHE A 319 29.56 -6.59 14.78
N PRO A 320 29.16 -6.72 16.07
CA PRO A 320 30.11 -6.76 17.17
C PRO A 320 30.96 -8.04 17.12
N PHE A 321 32.27 -7.91 17.24
CA PHE A 321 33.18 -9.07 17.29
C PHE A 321 33.14 -9.82 18.62
N THR A 322 32.67 -9.16 19.68
CA THR A 322 32.57 -9.72 21.03
C THR A 322 31.17 -9.50 21.62
N GLY A 323 30.80 -10.34 22.57
CA GLY A 323 29.52 -10.23 23.25
C GLY A 323 28.33 -10.77 22.43
N PRO A 324 27.10 -10.61 22.91
CA PRO A 324 25.91 -11.17 22.28
C PRO A 324 25.55 -10.43 20.98
N ILE A 325 24.97 -11.16 20.03
CA ILE A 325 24.39 -10.61 18.80
C ILE A 325 22.94 -10.23 19.04
N VAL A 326 22.49 -9.13 18.44
CA VAL A 326 21.12 -8.63 18.48
C VAL A 326 20.68 -8.39 17.04
N GLU A 327 19.48 -8.83 16.69
CA GLU A 327 18.93 -8.76 15.32
C GLU A 327 18.98 -7.34 14.76
N ILE A 328 18.42 -6.38 15.51
CA ILE A 328 18.46 -4.96 15.17
C ILE A 328 19.10 -4.19 16.32
N PRO A 329 20.39 -3.82 16.24
CA PRO A 329 21.06 -3.12 17.33
C PRO A 329 20.38 -1.83 17.78
N GLN A 330 19.73 -1.11 16.85
CA GLN A 330 19.05 0.17 17.07
C GLN A 330 17.60 0.02 17.55
N TRP A 331 17.11 -1.18 17.86
CA TRP A 331 15.70 -1.44 18.16
C TRP A 331 15.09 -0.50 19.22
N ARG A 332 15.87 -0.03 20.20
CA ARG A 332 15.38 0.88 21.24
C ARG A 332 14.97 2.24 20.65
N ILE A 333 15.79 2.75 19.71
CA ILE A 333 15.50 4.02 19.00
C ILE A 333 14.27 3.83 18.11
N LEU A 334 14.15 2.68 17.42
CA LEU A 334 13.01 2.36 16.56
C LEU A 334 11.73 2.19 17.38
N ALA A 335 11.82 1.60 18.57
CA ALA A 335 10.69 1.52 19.50
C ALA A 335 10.22 2.92 19.93
N ILE A 336 11.14 3.82 20.25
CA ILE A 336 10.81 5.22 20.58
C ILE A 336 10.17 5.91 19.37
N ALA A 337 10.74 5.74 18.19
CA ALA A 337 10.19 6.30 16.96
C ALA A 337 8.77 5.78 16.69
N SER A 338 8.51 4.49 16.94
CA SER A 338 7.16 3.88 16.84
C SER A 338 6.17 4.54 17.81
N VAL A 339 6.58 4.82 19.04
CA VAL A 339 5.77 5.54 20.04
C VAL A 339 5.46 6.96 19.56
N VAL A 340 6.45 7.68 19.01
CA VAL A 340 6.27 9.04 18.49
C VAL A 340 5.30 9.05 17.31
N MET A 341 5.46 8.13 16.34
CA MET A 341 4.55 7.99 15.20
C MET A 341 3.12 7.68 15.64
N ALA A 342 2.96 6.77 16.62
CA ALA A 342 1.65 6.47 17.18
C ALA A 342 1.02 7.68 17.90
N LEU A 343 1.80 8.47 18.63
CA LEU A 343 1.32 9.72 19.27
C LEU A 343 0.85 10.75 18.25
N LEU A 344 1.61 10.94 17.15
CA LEU A 344 1.22 11.86 16.08
C LEU A 344 -0.09 11.40 15.42
N ALA A 345 -0.20 10.11 15.10
CA ALA A 345 -1.43 9.53 14.53
C ALA A 345 -2.63 9.70 15.48
N LEU A 346 -2.45 9.41 16.77
CA LEU A 346 -3.50 9.56 17.78
C LEU A 346 -3.89 11.03 17.99
N ALA A 347 -2.94 11.93 18.00
CA ALA A 347 -3.23 13.37 18.10
C ALA A 347 -4.16 13.82 16.97
N LEU A 348 -3.91 13.35 15.73
CA LEU A 348 -4.77 13.64 14.58
C LEU A 348 -6.15 13.00 14.70
N MET A 349 -6.22 11.73 15.11
CA MET A 349 -7.48 10.97 15.18
C MET A 349 -8.37 11.38 16.36
N LEU A 350 -7.79 11.81 17.48
CA LEU A 350 -8.51 12.09 18.71
C LEU A 350 -8.79 13.58 18.96
N ILE A 351 -8.45 14.45 18.00
CA ILE A 351 -8.77 15.89 18.10
C ILE A 351 -10.25 16.11 18.45
N ASP A 352 -11.15 15.26 17.92
CA ASP A 352 -12.58 15.30 18.21
C ASP A 352 -13.13 13.96 18.78
N GLY A 353 -12.28 13.19 19.44
CA GLY A 353 -12.61 11.87 19.98
C GLY A 353 -13.45 11.84 21.26
N SER A 354 -14.05 12.96 21.67
CA SER A 354 -14.81 13.07 22.94
C SER A 354 -16.02 12.14 23.00
N SER A 355 -16.62 11.82 21.86
CA SER A 355 -17.80 10.95 21.74
C SER A 355 -17.49 9.44 21.78
N LEU A 356 -16.22 9.04 21.63
CA LEU A 356 -15.85 7.62 21.59
C LEU A 356 -15.86 6.96 22.97
N LYS A 357 -16.38 5.73 23.04
CA LYS A 357 -16.22 4.82 24.17
C LYS A 357 -14.74 4.44 24.35
N GLN A 358 -14.41 3.98 25.55
CA GLN A 358 -13.03 3.54 25.87
C GLN A 358 -12.54 2.45 24.89
N ARG A 359 -13.39 1.49 24.53
CA ARG A 359 -13.06 0.43 23.56
C ARG A 359 -12.65 0.98 22.20
N GLY A 360 -13.35 2.01 21.70
CA GLY A 360 -12.99 2.68 20.44
C GLY A 360 -11.64 3.38 20.52
N ARG A 361 -11.36 4.07 21.62
CA ARG A 361 -10.05 4.71 21.84
C ARG A 361 -8.92 3.71 21.96
N THR A 362 -9.13 2.60 22.71
CA THR A 362 -8.16 1.50 22.79
C THR A 362 -7.86 0.91 21.43
N PHE A 363 -8.89 0.64 20.63
CA PHE A 363 -8.75 0.14 19.27
C PHE A 363 -7.94 1.10 18.37
N LEU A 364 -8.27 2.40 18.39
CA LEU A 364 -7.52 3.40 17.62
C LEU A 364 -6.06 3.52 18.08
N THR A 365 -5.81 3.41 19.38
CA THR A 365 -4.45 3.40 19.92
C THR A 365 -3.68 2.19 19.39
N PHE A 366 -4.27 1.01 19.40
CA PHE A 366 -3.63 -0.20 18.88
C PHE A 366 -3.31 -0.08 17.38
N VAL A 367 -4.27 0.41 16.57
CA VAL A 367 -4.06 0.60 15.12
C VAL A 367 -2.96 1.64 14.83
N ALA A 368 -2.93 2.74 15.60
CA ALA A 368 -1.90 3.76 15.47
C ALA A 368 -0.49 3.20 15.77
N PHE A 369 -0.37 2.38 16.81
CA PHE A 369 0.89 1.71 17.15
C PHE A 369 1.29 0.67 16.10
N ALA A 370 0.37 -0.18 15.67
CA ALA A 370 0.65 -1.19 14.63
C ALA A 370 1.13 -0.55 13.33
N GLY A 371 0.38 0.43 12.82
CA GLY A 371 0.74 1.12 11.57
C GLY A 371 1.99 1.99 11.72
N GLY A 372 2.13 2.70 12.84
CA GLY A 372 3.33 3.52 13.12
C GLY A 372 4.59 2.66 13.25
N THR A 373 4.51 1.49 13.90
CA THR A 373 5.62 0.53 14.00
C THR A 373 5.99 -0.03 12.62
N ALA A 374 4.99 -0.37 11.79
CA ALA A 374 5.25 -0.83 10.44
C ALA A 374 5.97 0.22 9.58
N LEU A 375 5.54 1.50 9.65
CA LEU A 375 6.22 2.59 8.93
C LEU A 375 7.67 2.78 9.39
N VAL A 376 7.91 2.73 10.71
CA VAL A 376 9.27 2.85 11.25
C VAL A 376 10.14 1.68 10.79
N TRP A 377 9.59 0.48 10.78
CA TRP A 377 10.31 -0.70 10.28
C TRP A 377 10.63 -0.56 8.78
N ILE A 378 9.66 -0.18 7.94
CA ILE A 378 9.89 0.07 6.50
C ILE A 378 11.04 1.07 6.29
N ALA A 379 11.01 2.18 7.01
CA ALA A 379 12.04 3.21 6.89
C ALA A 379 13.42 2.70 7.31
N TYR A 380 13.48 1.91 8.39
CA TYR A 380 14.72 1.30 8.86
C TYR A 380 15.27 0.31 7.85
N ASP A 381 14.48 -0.67 7.43
CA ASP A 381 14.89 -1.73 6.52
C ASP A 381 15.42 -1.16 5.19
N TYR A 382 14.69 -0.17 4.65
CA TYR A 382 15.14 0.53 3.45
C TYR A 382 16.45 1.31 3.65
N SER A 383 16.69 1.86 4.85
CA SER A 383 17.92 2.61 5.18
C SER A 383 19.17 1.75 5.25
N GLN A 384 19.02 0.41 5.35
CA GLN A 384 20.14 -0.54 5.40
C GLN A 384 20.68 -0.91 4.01
N GLN A 385 20.07 -0.40 2.94
CA GLN A 385 20.45 -0.73 1.57
C GLN A 385 21.45 0.27 0.99
N TYR A 386 22.42 -0.23 0.18
CA TYR A 386 23.26 0.62 -0.65
C TYR A 386 22.45 1.18 -1.82
N SER A 387 22.09 2.46 -1.71
CA SER A 387 21.19 3.11 -2.65
C SER A 387 21.92 3.67 -3.86
N THR A 388 21.36 3.40 -5.03
CA THR A 388 21.63 4.16 -6.26
C THR A 388 20.61 5.31 -6.37
N TRP A 389 20.84 6.27 -7.28
CA TRP A 389 19.86 7.32 -7.53
C TRP A 389 18.49 6.75 -7.94
N PHE A 390 18.48 5.66 -8.73
CA PHE A 390 17.26 5.00 -9.17
C PHE A 390 16.55 4.30 -8.02
N SER A 391 17.25 3.49 -7.22
CA SER A 391 16.66 2.84 -6.04
C SER A 391 16.17 3.87 -5.02
N THR A 392 16.87 5.00 -4.83
CA THR A 392 16.41 6.10 -3.97
C THR A 392 15.07 6.67 -4.45
N LEU A 393 14.93 6.93 -5.76
CA LEU A 393 13.66 7.41 -6.33
C LEU A 393 12.52 6.40 -6.09
N VAL A 394 12.76 5.13 -6.38
CA VAL A 394 11.80 4.04 -6.14
C VAL A 394 11.42 3.98 -4.65
N GLY A 395 12.41 4.07 -3.75
CA GLY A 395 12.17 4.07 -2.31
C GLY A 395 11.33 5.24 -1.82
N ILE A 396 11.55 6.45 -2.36
CA ILE A 396 10.71 7.61 -2.06
C ILE A 396 9.25 7.36 -2.49
N LEU A 397 9.05 6.83 -3.70
CA LEU A 397 7.70 6.51 -4.20
C LEU A 397 7.01 5.44 -3.33
N LEU A 398 7.73 4.37 -2.98
CA LEU A 398 7.24 3.33 -2.08
C LEU A 398 6.95 3.87 -0.67
N GLY A 399 7.79 4.75 -0.15
CA GLY A 399 7.60 5.44 1.13
C GLY A 399 6.34 6.31 1.15
N ILE A 400 6.10 7.08 0.08
CA ILE A 400 4.86 7.84 -0.11
C ILE A 400 3.66 6.90 -0.16
N GLY A 401 3.78 5.78 -0.85
CA GLY A 401 2.74 4.74 -0.90
C GLY A 401 2.44 4.15 0.47
N ALA A 402 3.46 3.78 1.23
CA ALA A 402 3.32 3.25 2.58
C ALA A 402 2.66 4.25 3.54
N LEU A 403 3.04 5.53 3.46
CA LEU A 403 2.37 6.61 4.20
C LEU A 403 0.90 6.74 3.78
N GLY A 404 0.61 6.67 2.48
CA GLY A 404 -0.77 6.68 1.96
C GLY A 404 -1.60 5.52 2.51
N VAL A 405 -1.07 4.30 2.50
CA VAL A 405 -1.70 3.12 3.10
C VAL A 405 -1.98 3.33 4.59
N PHE A 406 -1.02 3.89 5.32
CA PHE A 406 -1.19 4.19 6.74
C PHE A 406 -2.30 5.21 6.99
N VAL A 407 -2.35 6.31 6.22
CA VAL A 407 -3.41 7.33 6.34
C VAL A 407 -4.78 6.71 6.04
N VAL A 408 -4.90 5.88 4.99
CA VAL A 408 -6.15 5.17 4.69
C VAL A 408 -6.53 4.23 5.82
N LEU A 409 -5.59 3.46 6.38
CA LEU A 409 -5.85 2.59 7.52
C LEU A 409 -6.39 3.37 8.72
N LEU A 410 -5.81 4.53 9.04
CA LEU A 410 -6.28 5.38 10.13
C LEU A 410 -7.70 5.89 9.91
N THR A 411 -8.03 6.35 8.70
CA THR A 411 -9.38 6.84 8.38
C THR A 411 -10.43 5.73 8.41
N GLU A 412 -10.11 4.56 7.89
CA GLU A 412 -10.96 3.38 7.94
C GLU A 412 -11.20 2.88 9.38
N ALA A 413 -10.14 2.88 10.19
CA ALA A 413 -10.22 2.53 11.61
C ALA A 413 -11.05 3.56 12.40
N HIS A 414 -10.90 4.85 12.10
CA HIS A 414 -11.68 5.92 12.72
C HIS A 414 -13.17 5.78 12.41
N GLU A 415 -13.55 5.54 11.16
CA GLU A 415 -14.94 5.30 10.76
C GLU A 415 -15.53 4.08 11.50
N LEU A 416 -14.77 2.98 11.60
CA LEU A 416 -15.16 1.80 12.37
C LEU A 416 -15.41 2.15 13.83
N ALA A 417 -14.49 2.88 14.46
CA ALA A 417 -14.59 3.25 15.86
C ALA A 417 -15.80 4.15 16.12
N GLU A 418 -16.06 5.13 15.26
CA GLU A 418 -17.21 6.03 15.36
C GLU A 418 -18.53 5.32 15.12
N THR A 419 -18.58 4.38 14.19
CA THR A 419 -19.81 3.64 13.93
C THR A 419 -20.21 2.76 15.12
N VAL A 420 -19.22 2.06 15.71
CA VAL A 420 -19.49 0.97 16.69
C VAL A 420 -19.43 1.44 18.14
N TRP A 421 -18.52 2.37 18.46
CA TRP A 421 -18.18 2.73 19.85
C TRP A 421 -18.46 4.19 20.20
N THR A 422 -19.44 4.82 19.56
CA THR A 422 -19.92 6.15 19.96
C THR A 422 -20.78 6.03 21.24
N ASN A 423 -20.57 6.91 22.21
CA ASN A 423 -21.33 6.96 23.46
C ASN A 423 -22.72 7.56 23.26
N GLN A 424 -22.71 8.75 22.65
CA GLN A 424 -23.92 9.53 22.39
C GLN A 424 -23.80 10.11 21.00
N ARG A 425 -24.87 10.00 20.24
CA ARG A 425 -24.98 10.66 18.95
C ARG A 425 -25.15 12.16 19.21
N ARG A 426 -24.40 12.98 18.49
CA ARG A 426 -24.45 14.44 18.62
C ARG A 426 -25.67 15.02 17.94
N ARG A 427 -26.13 14.35 16.89
CA ARG A 427 -27.22 14.77 16.03
C ARG A 427 -28.26 13.68 15.93
N PRO A 428 -29.55 14.01 16.03
CA PRO A 428 -30.64 13.02 15.96
C PRO A 428 -30.73 12.45 14.53
N PHE A 429 -31.07 11.18 14.45
CA PHE A 429 -31.32 10.45 13.20
C PHE A 429 -32.80 10.20 12.96
N LEU A 430 -33.63 10.42 13.95
CA LEU A 430 -35.09 10.20 13.87
C LEU A 430 -35.77 11.45 13.34
N PRO A 431 -36.92 11.29 12.68
CA PRO A 431 -37.76 12.40 12.26
C PRO A 431 -38.08 13.30 13.46
N VAL A 432 -37.97 14.60 13.27
CA VAL A 432 -38.42 15.55 14.27
C VAL A 432 -39.94 15.68 14.14
N ILE A 433 -40.66 15.38 15.20
CA ILE A 433 -42.07 15.70 15.30
C ILE A 433 -42.11 17.19 15.67
N GLY A 434 -42.17 18.05 14.65
CA GLY A 434 -42.26 19.48 14.79
C GLY A 434 -43.65 19.95 15.27
N ASP A 435 -43.77 21.27 15.41
CA ASP A 435 -45.03 21.93 15.69
C ASP A 435 -46.04 21.55 14.61
N ALA A 436 -47.22 21.12 15.03
CA ALA A 436 -48.29 20.75 14.12
C ALA A 436 -48.72 21.88 13.16
N ASP A 437 -48.45 23.14 13.55
CA ASP A 437 -48.81 24.33 12.77
C ASP A 437 -47.72 24.74 11.73
N TYR A 438 -46.47 24.20 11.84
CA TYR A 438 -45.40 24.50 10.85
C TYR A 438 -45.53 23.60 9.63
N ARG A 439 -46.22 24.08 8.60
CA ARG A 439 -46.48 23.38 7.33
C ARG A 439 -46.27 24.30 6.13
N PRO A 440 -45.03 24.74 5.90
CA PRO A 440 -44.73 25.64 4.79
C PRO A 440 -45.03 24.94 3.46
N LYS A 441 -45.33 25.73 2.45
CA LYS A 441 -45.50 25.21 1.10
C LYS A 441 -44.26 24.63 0.54
N VAL A 442 -44.35 23.45 -0.07
CA VAL A 442 -43.25 22.68 -0.66
C VAL A 442 -43.40 22.62 -2.19
N SER A 443 -42.32 22.87 -2.93
CA SER A 443 -42.26 22.59 -4.37
C SER A 443 -41.43 21.34 -4.61
N ILE A 444 -41.99 20.31 -5.21
CA ILE A 444 -41.29 19.06 -5.53
C ILE A 444 -40.87 19.10 -6.99
N HIS A 445 -39.58 19.04 -7.22
CA HIS A 445 -38.93 19.05 -8.54
C HIS A 445 -38.59 17.63 -8.98
N VAL A 446 -39.11 17.21 -10.16
CA VAL A 446 -38.88 15.88 -10.74
C VAL A 446 -38.18 16.02 -12.10
N PRO A 447 -36.88 15.95 -12.17
CA PRO A 447 -36.15 15.97 -13.42
C PRO A 447 -36.26 14.63 -14.15
N CYS A 448 -36.60 14.69 -15.44
CA CYS A 448 -36.71 13.53 -16.34
C CYS A 448 -35.82 13.72 -17.57
N TYR A 449 -35.25 12.63 -18.04
CA TYR A 449 -34.49 12.60 -19.30
C TYR A 449 -34.63 11.24 -19.97
N ASN A 450 -35.46 11.19 -21.01
CA ASN A 450 -35.70 9.98 -21.81
C ASN A 450 -36.12 8.77 -20.93
N GLU A 451 -37.03 8.98 -19.98
CA GLU A 451 -37.47 7.96 -19.01
C GLU A 451 -38.76 7.25 -19.48
N PRO A 452 -38.92 5.94 -19.21
CA PRO A 452 -40.14 5.23 -19.55
C PRO A 452 -41.38 5.90 -18.93
N PRO A 453 -42.43 6.23 -19.73
CA PRO A 453 -43.61 6.95 -19.20
C PRO A 453 -44.31 6.25 -18.04
N GLU A 454 -44.43 4.93 -18.08
CA GLU A 454 -45.08 4.16 -17.02
C GLU A 454 -44.32 4.19 -15.68
N MET A 455 -42.99 4.30 -15.73
CA MET A 455 -42.19 4.49 -14.54
C MET A 455 -42.40 5.88 -13.92
N VAL A 456 -42.40 6.92 -14.75
CA VAL A 456 -42.68 8.30 -14.28
C VAL A 456 -44.09 8.43 -13.69
N LYS A 457 -45.09 7.82 -14.32
CA LYS A 457 -46.46 7.79 -13.79
C LYS A 457 -46.56 7.19 -12.40
N GLN A 458 -45.84 6.07 -12.12
CA GLN A 458 -45.77 5.48 -10.78
C GLN A 458 -45.23 6.47 -9.74
N THR A 459 -44.22 7.24 -10.12
CA THR A 459 -43.64 8.30 -9.26
C THR A 459 -44.70 9.39 -8.99
N LEU A 460 -45.43 9.83 -10.05
CA LEU A 460 -46.47 10.84 -9.91
C LEU A 460 -47.63 10.37 -9.05
N ASP A 461 -48.01 9.10 -9.15
CA ASP A 461 -49.05 8.48 -8.31
C ASP A 461 -48.64 8.50 -6.82
N ALA A 462 -47.40 8.17 -6.54
CA ALA A 462 -46.86 8.22 -5.18
C ALA A 462 -46.83 9.66 -4.64
N LEU A 463 -46.54 10.66 -5.47
CA LEU A 463 -46.57 12.07 -5.09
C LEU A 463 -48.01 12.58 -4.89
N ALA A 464 -48.97 12.12 -5.68
CA ALA A 464 -50.37 12.47 -5.52
C ALA A 464 -50.96 11.97 -4.18
N ASN A 465 -50.41 10.89 -3.62
CA ASN A 465 -50.79 10.28 -2.35
C ASN A 465 -50.07 10.84 -1.11
N LEU A 466 -49.32 11.94 -1.22
CA LEU A 466 -48.67 12.54 -0.07
C LEU A 466 -49.66 13.11 0.96
N ASP A 467 -49.44 12.78 2.24
CA ASP A 467 -50.19 13.33 3.40
C ASP A 467 -49.58 14.69 3.82
N TYR A 468 -49.74 15.70 2.94
CA TYR A 468 -49.30 17.06 3.19
C TYR A 468 -50.24 18.08 2.55
N PRO A 469 -50.61 19.16 3.25
CA PRO A 469 -51.69 20.02 2.80
C PRO A 469 -51.34 20.89 1.61
N ASP A 470 -50.18 21.50 1.58
CA ASP A 470 -49.79 22.52 0.60
C ASP A 470 -48.47 22.20 -0.08
N PHE A 471 -48.55 21.68 -1.30
CA PHE A 471 -47.39 21.40 -2.17
C PHE A 471 -47.76 21.51 -3.65
N GLU A 472 -46.77 21.74 -4.47
CA GLU A 472 -46.82 21.63 -5.92
C GLU A 472 -45.74 20.63 -6.43
N VAL A 473 -45.98 20.07 -7.59
CA VAL A 473 -45.02 19.19 -8.26
C VAL A 473 -44.68 19.77 -9.62
N ILE A 474 -43.39 19.99 -9.88
CA ILE A 474 -42.91 20.49 -11.16
C ILE A 474 -42.05 19.41 -11.81
N ILE A 475 -42.53 18.88 -12.92
CA ILE A 475 -41.83 17.91 -13.74
C ILE A 475 -41.09 18.66 -14.84
N ILE A 476 -39.82 18.40 -14.98
CA ILE A 476 -38.99 18.93 -16.07
C ILE A 476 -38.42 17.78 -16.90
N ASP A 477 -38.94 17.61 -18.11
CA ASP A 477 -38.33 16.73 -19.09
C ASP A 477 -37.35 17.54 -19.95
N ASN A 478 -36.08 17.17 -19.90
CA ASN A 478 -35.04 17.88 -20.59
C ASN A 478 -34.40 17.03 -21.71
N ASN A 479 -34.29 17.64 -22.90
CA ASN A 479 -33.60 17.04 -24.04
C ASN A 479 -34.14 15.70 -24.57
N THR A 480 -35.32 15.25 -24.17
CA THR A 480 -35.97 14.04 -24.73
C THR A 480 -36.46 14.34 -26.12
N LYS A 481 -35.99 13.58 -27.11
CA LYS A 481 -36.30 13.83 -28.54
C LYS A 481 -37.58 13.17 -29.01
N ASP A 482 -37.94 12.02 -28.42
CA ASP A 482 -39.11 11.22 -28.82
C ASP A 482 -40.36 11.70 -28.09
N PRO A 483 -41.36 12.26 -28.81
CA PRO A 483 -42.63 12.66 -28.18
C PRO A 483 -43.40 11.52 -27.51
N LYS A 484 -43.22 10.28 -27.97
CA LYS A 484 -43.84 9.13 -27.38
C LYS A 484 -43.39 8.86 -25.93
N VAL A 485 -42.27 9.46 -25.53
CA VAL A 485 -41.70 9.31 -24.19
C VAL A 485 -42.22 10.40 -23.25
N TRP A 486 -42.29 11.67 -23.65
CA TRP A 486 -42.66 12.76 -22.75
C TRP A 486 -44.13 13.20 -22.86
N GLU A 487 -44.79 13.13 -24.05
CA GLU A 487 -46.21 13.51 -24.18
C GLU A 487 -47.15 12.71 -23.29
N PRO A 488 -47.00 11.37 -23.13
CA PRO A 488 -47.84 10.61 -22.21
C PRO A 488 -47.71 11.05 -20.75
N VAL A 489 -46.50 11.56 -20.35
CA VAL A 489 -46.27 12.08 -19.00
C VAL A 489 -46.92 13.44 -18.83
N GLN A 490 -46.82 14.32 -19.85
CA GLN A 490 -47.51 15.61 -19.87
C GLN A 490 -49.02 15.42 -19.72
N ALA A 491 -49.62 14.58 -20.55
CA ALA A 491 -51.06 14.31 -20.50
C ALA A 491 -51.51 13.75 -19.13
N TYR A 492 -50.63 12.96 -18.51
CA TYR A 492 -50.90 12.41 -17.15
C TYR A 492 -50.85 13.48 -16.07
N CYS A 493 -49.91 14.43 -16.16
CA CYS A 493 -49.86 15.58 -15.25
C CYS A 493 -51.12 16.43 -15.32
N GLU A 494 -51.66 16.64 -16.53
CA GLU A 494 -52.91 17.37 -16.75
C GLU A 494 -54.12 16.64 -16.08
N GLN A 495 -54.14 15.31 -16.11
CA GLN A 495 -55.15 14.50 -15.44
C GLN A 495 -55.08 14.57 -13.90
N LEU A 496 -53.86 14.65 -13.35
CA LEU A 496 -53.62 14.78 -11.90
C LEU A 496 -54.01 16.15 -11.35
N GLY A 497 -54.20 17.14 -12.21
CA GLY A 497 -54.72 18.46 -11.85
C GLY A 497 -53.66 19.53 -11.63
N PRO A 498 -54.07 20.74 -11.18
CA PRO A 498 -53.24 21.96 -11.22
C PRO A 498 -52.02 21.95 -10.30
N ARG A 499 -51.94 21.00 -9.36
CA ARG A 499 -50.74 20.80 -8.53
C ARG A 499 -49.54 20.28 -9.33
N PHE A 500 -49.78 19.60 -10.47
CA PHE A 500 -48.78 18.97 -11.30
C PHE A 500 -48.54 19.79 -12.56
N ARG A 501 -47.37 20.39 -12.66
CA ARG A 501 -46.98 21.21 -13.82
C ARG A 501 -45.88 20.53 -14.58
N PHE A 502 -46.00 20.43 -15.89
CA PHE A 502 -45.04 19.79 -16.77
C PHE A 502 -44.35 20.79 -17.68
N PHE A 503 -43.04 20.66 -17.81
CA PHE A 503 -42.23 21.43 -18.71
C PHE A 503 -41.37 20.48 -19.56
N HIS A 504 -41.43 20.64 -20.89
CA HIS A 504 -40.51 19.99 -21.80
C HIS A 504 -39.60 21.05 -22.41
N VAL A 505 -38.26 20.89 -22.27
CA VAL A 505 -37.28 21.88 -22.72
C VAL A 505 -36.11 21.21 -23.43
N ALA A 506 -35.89 21.58 -24.70
CA ALA A 506 -34.75 21.13 -25.51
C ALA A 506 -34.36 22.23 -26.51
N PRO A 507 -33.10 22.59 -26.65
CA PRO A 507 -31.95 22.10 -25.86
C PRO A 507 -31.81 22.81 -24.51
N ILE A 508 -31.26 22.08 -23.52
CA ILE A 508 -30.83 22.62 -22.23
C ILE A 508 -29.42 22.13 -21.90
N GLU A 509 -28.58 23.03 -21.44
CA GLU A 509 -27.22 22.71 -20.99
C GLU A 509 -27.14 22.54 -19.47
N GLY A 510 -26.02 21.99 -18.95
CA GLY A 510 -25.76 21.83 -17.52
C GLY A 510 -26.44 20.61 -16.90
N PHE A 511 -26.79 19.61 -17.68
CA PHE A 511 -27.33 18.31 -17.24
C PHE A 511 -28.56 18.46 -16.31
N LYS A 512 -28.65 17.63 -15.25
CA LYS A 512 -29.72 17.68 -14.24
C LYS A 512 -29.74 19.05 -13.52
N GLY A 513 -28.57 19.59 -13.17
CA GLY A 513 -28.44 20.90 -12.53
C GLY A 513 -29.02 22.04 -13.39
N GLY A 514 -28.76 22.02 -14.71
CA GLY A 514 -29.33 22.97 -15.68
C GLY A 514 -30.85 22.89 -15.76
N ALA A 515 -31.40 21.67 -15.83
CA ALA A 515 -32.85 21.45 -15.82
C ALA A 515 -33.50 21.97 -14.54
N LEU A 516 -32.93 21.65 -13.38
CA LEU A 516 -33.43 22.13 -12.09
C LEU A 516 -33.32 23.65 -11.94
N ASN A 517 -32.27 24.29 -12.46
CA ASN A 517 -32.13 25.74 -12.49
C ASN A 517 -33.17 26.41 -13.42
N TYR A 518 -33.54 25.73 -14.54
CA TYR A 518 -34.57 26.24 -15.45
C TYR A 518 -35.93 26.37 -14.78
N ILE A 519 -36.35 25.37 -13.96
CA ILE A 519 -37.64 25.38 -13.29
C ILE A 519 -37.68 26.20 -11.99
N LEU A 520 -36.50 26.55 -11.44
CA LEU A 520 -36.41 27.30 -10.20
C LEU A 520 -37.23 28.62 -10.20
N PRO A 521 -37.21 29.48 -11.27
CA PRO A 521 -38.05 30.67 -11.39
C PRO A 521 -39.56 30.38 -11.55
N HIS A 522 -39.87 29.16 -11.99
CA HIS A 522 -41.25 28.73 -12.16
C HIS A 522 -41.89 28.17 -10.87
N THR A 523 -41.09 28.02 -9.79
CA THR A 523 -41.58 27.65 -8.46
C THR A 523 -42.49 28.75 -7.91
N ALA A 524 -43.60 28.39 -7.29
CA ALA A 524 -44.54 29.34 -6.74
C ALA A 524 -43.83 30.28 -5.71
N PRO A 525 -44.20 31.58 -5.67
CA PRO A 525 -43.47 32.55 -4.86
C PRO A 525 -43.60 32.36 -3.35
N ASP A 526 -44.63 31.68 -2.91
CA ASP A 526 -44.95 31.34 -1.50
C ASP A 526 -44.30 30.04 -1.02
N VAL A 527 -43.50 29.38 -1.85
CA VAL A 527 -42.77 28.16 -1.49
C VAL A 527 -41.57 28.49 -0.60
N GLU A 528 -41.44 27.79 0.54
CA GLU A 528 -40.34 27.93 1.47
C GLU A 528 -39.32 26.79 1.34
N VAL A 529 -39.75 25.61 0.83
CA VAL A 529 -38.91 24.41 0.73
C VAL A 529 -38.98 23.83 -0.68
N ILE A 530 -37.86 23.56 -1.29
CA ILE A 530 -37.74 22.82 -2.54
C ILE A 530 -37.34 21.39 -2.22
N ALA A 531 -38.11 20.42 -2.68
CA ALA A 531 -37.78 19.01 -2.60
C ALA A 531 -37.40 18.48 -3.98
N VAL A 532 -36.43 17.56 -4.05
CA VAL A 532 -36.01 16.95 -5.32
C VAL A 532 -36.07 15.43 -5.21
N ILE A 533 -36.70 14.81 -6.18
CA ILE A 533 -36.74 13.35 -6.31
C ILE A 533 -36.45 12.91 -7.76
N ASP A 534 -35.82 11.77 -7.92
CA ASP A 534 -35.63 11.19 -9.24
C ASP A 534 -36.91 10.58 -9.78
N SER A 535 -37.06 10.51 -11.08
CA SER A 535 -38.26 10.10 -11.80
C SER A 535 -38.70 8.64 -11.63
N ASP A 536 -37.86 7.84 -10.92
CA ASP A 536 -38.11 6.43 -10.63
C ASP A 536 -38.47 6.14 -9.16
N TYR A 537 -38.67 7.19 -8.33
CA TYR A 537 -38.91 7.07 -6.90
C TYR A 537 -40.37 7.03 -6.54
N CYS A 538 -40.77 6.01 -5.77
CA CYS A 538 -42.08 5.96 -5.10
C CYS A 538 -41.89 6.39 -3.65
N VAL A 539 -42.48 7.54 -3.28
CA VAL A 539 -42.33 8.12 -1.95
C VAL A 539 -43.41 7.63 -0.98
N SER A 540 -43.07 7.60 0.32
CA SER A 540 -44.02 7.36 1.39
C SER A 540 -44.93 8.55 1.59
N PRO A 541 -46.26 8.36 1.87
CA PRO A 541 -47.18 9.46 2.18
C PRO A 541 -46.68 10.42 3.26
N ASN A 542 -45.94 9.94 4.24
CA ASN A 542 -45.45 10.72 5.36
C ASN A 542 -44.11 11.47 5.08
N TRP A 543 -43.54 11.42 3.88
CA TRP A 543 -42.25 11.99 3.56
C TRP A 543 -42.13 13.47 3.94
N LEU A 544 -42.99 14.31 3.40
CA LEU A 544 -42.98 15.76 3.70
C LEU A 544 -43.26 16.02 5.16
N LYS A 545 -44.31 15.34 5.70
CA LYS A 545 -44.74 15.49 7.07
C LYS A 545 -43.66 15.26 8.12
N HIS A 546 -42.75 14.31 7.87
CA HIS A 546 -41.70 13.96 8.80
C HIS A 546 -40.38 14.71 8.55
N MET A 547 -40.18 15.24 7.34
CA MET A 547 -38.88 15.87 6.99
C MET A 547 -38.95 17.41 7.06
N VAL A 548 -40.05 18.02 6.69
CA VAL A 548 -40.23 19.48 6.66
C VAL A 548 -40.04 20.15 8.04
N PRO A 549 -40.45 19.57 9.18
CA PRO A 549 -40.25 20.18 10.48
C PRO A 549 -38.79 20.53 10.86
N HIS A 550 -37.82 19.87 10.24
CA HIS A 550 -36.40 20.24 10.44
C HIS A 550 -36.11 21.69 10.05
N PHE A 551 -36.87 22.27 9.09
CA PHE A 551 -36.69 23.65 8.65
C PHE A 551 -37.20 24.71 9.64
N GLN A 552 -37.76 24.33 10.77
CA GLN A 552 -38.03 25.27 11.87
C GLN A 552 -36.73 25.89 12.39
N ASP A 553 -35.62 25.15 12.36
CA ASP A 553 -34.28 25.71 12.62
C ASP A 553 -33.81 26.50 11.37
N PRO A 554 -33.66 27.83 11.46
CA PRO A 554 -33.20 28.64 10.33
C PRO A 554 -31.80 28.33 9.84
N LYS A 555 -30.97 27.63 10.63
CA LYS A 555 -29.65 27.18 10.23
C LYS A 555 -29.70 25.97 9.32
N ILE A 556 -30.76 25.19 9.37
CA ILE A 556 -30.91 24.00 8.52
C ILE A 556 -31.30 24.44 7.12
N ALA A 557 -30.42 24.22 6.16
CA ALA A 557 -30.63 24.53 4.76
C ALA A 557 -30.94 23.29 3.93
N VAL A 558 -30.45 22.09 4.36
CA VAL A 558 -30.66 20.83 3.65
C VAL A 558 -31.19 19.79 4.61
N VAL A 559 -32.22 19.03 4.17
CA VAL A 559 -32.74 17.85 4.87
C VAL A 559 -32.70 16.66 3.92
N GLN A 560 -32.03 15.60 4.32
CA GLN A 560 -31.77 14.44 3.49
C GLN A 560 -32.24 13.14 4.16
N SER A 561 -32.88 12.24 3.40
CA SER A 561 -33.14 10.87 3.82
C SER A 561 -32.36 9.86 2.95
N PRO A 562 -32.16 8.62 3.43
CA PRO A 562 -31.44 7.59 2.67
C PRO A 562 -32.17 7.28 1.36
N GLN A 563 -31.38 6.95 0.34
CA GLN A 563 -31.91 6.28 -0.84
C GLN A 563 -32.19 4.81 -0.51
N ASP A 564 -33.27 4.28 -1.03
CA ASP A 564 -33.69 2.90 -0.91
C ASP A 564 -34.24 2.39 -2.25
N TYR A 565 -34.37 1.09 -2.40
CA TYR A 565 -34.68 0.48 -3.69
C TYR A 565 -35.71 -0.63 -3.54
N ARG A 566 -36.79 -0.60 -4.40
CA ARG A 566 -37.90 -1.55 -4.35
C ARG A 566 -37.60 -2.89 -5.04
N ASP A 567 -36.62 -2.91 -5.96
CA ASP A 567 -36.24 -4.04 -6.79
C ASP A 567 -34.94 -4.74 -6.33
N GLY A 568 -34.43 -4.38 -5.17
CA GLY A 568 -33.14 -4.87 -4.66
C GLY A 568 -33.04 -6.38 -4.45
N ASP A 569 -34.15 -7.10 -4.38
CA ASP A 569 -34.19 -8.56 -4.20
C ASP A 569 -34.54 -9.34 -5.49
N GLU A 570 -34.73 -8.68 -6.64
CA GLU A 570 -35.17 -9.30 -7.89
C GLU A 570 -34.13 -10.25 -8.51
N SER A 571 -32.84 -9.91 -8.40
CA SER A 571 -31.77 -10.72 -8.96
C SER A 571 -30.57 -10.80 -8.00
N LEU A 572 -29.65 -11.73 -8.24
CA LEU A 572 -28.39 -11.81 -7.48
C LEU A 572 -27.56 -10.53 -7.64
N PHE A 573 -27.50 -9.99 -8.85
CA PHE A 573 -26.78 -8.75 -9.14
C PHE A 573 -27.38 -7.58 -8.35
N LYS A 574 -28.69 -7.38 -8.39
CA LYS A 574 -29.38 -6.32 -7.62
C LYS A 574 -29.17 -6.50 -6.11
N LYS A 575 -29.17 -7.74 -5.60
CA LYS A 575 -28.85 -8.02 -4.18
C LYS A 575 -27.44 -7.58 -3.79
N LEU A 576 -26.45 -7.83 -4.65
CA LEU A 576 -25.06 -7.39 -4.46
C LEU A 576 -24.97 -5.86 -4.39
N CYS A 577 -25.56 -5.19 -5.38
CA CYS A 577 -25.57 -3.72 -5.43
C CYS A 577 -26.31 -3.13 -4.24
N TYR A 578 -27.50 -3.65 -3.91
CA TYR A 578 -28.31 -3.15 -2.79
C TYR A 578 -27.58 -3.29 -1.44
N ALA A 579 -26.90 -4.39 -1.23
CA ALA A 579 -26.08 -4.56 -0.03
C ALA A 579 -25.01 -3.46 0.08
N GLU A 580 -24.32 -3.14 -1.01
CA GLU A 580 -23.28 -2.10 -1.03
C GLU A 580 -23.85 -0.70 -0.77
N TYR A 581 -24.98 -0.33 -1.41
CA TYR A 581 -25.65 0.94 -1.17
C TYR A 581 -26.05 1.15 0.29
N LYS A 582 -26.56 0.10 0.95
CA LYS A 582 -26.92 0.19 2.37
C LYS A 582 -25.75 0.61 3.25
N GLY A 583 -24.54 0.16 2.95
CA GLY A 583 -23.34 0.59 3.70
C GLY A 583 -23.10 2.09 3.61
N PHE A 584 -23.25 2.66 2.42
CA PHE A 584 -23.07 4.09 2.23
C PHE A 584 -24.07 4.93 3.06
N PHE A 585 -25.36 4.59 3.01
CA PHE A 585 -26.41 5.36 3.69
C PHE A 585 -26.47 5.11 5.20
N HIS A 586 -26.32 3.87 5.63
CA HIS A 586 -26.53 3.50 7.04
C HIS A 586 -25.24 3.50 7.88
N ILE A 587 -24.07 3.57 7.24
CA ILE A 587 -22.77 3.70 7.93
C ILE A 587 -22.16 5.04 7.61
N GLY A 588 -21.80 5.28 6.34
CA GLY A 588 -21.05 6.46 5.92
C GLY A 588 -21.77 7.76 6.19
N MET A 589 -23.06 7.89 5.82
CA MET A 589 -23.84 9.10 6.04
C MET A 589 -24.13 9.34 7.52
N VAL A 590 -24.35 8.28 8.30
CA VAL A 590 -24.56 8.37 9.74
C VAL A 590 -23.34 8.94 10.47
N THR A 591 -22.14 8.48 10.13
CA THR A 591 -20.91 9.02 10.72
C THR A 591 -20.63 10.46 10.30
N ARG A 592 -20.93 10.82 9.07
CA ARG A 592 -20.80 12.21 8.57
C ARG A 592 -21.77 13.16 9.26
N ASN A 593 -23.01 12.70 9.51
CA ASN A 593 -24.00 13.52 10.20
C ASN A 593 -23.57 13.94 11.61
N GLU A 594 -22.76 13.15 12.30
CA GLU A 594 -22.22 13.50 13.64
C GLU A 594 -21.43 14.82 13.64
N ARG A 595 -20.90 15.24 12.50
CA ARG A 595 -20.14 16.48 12.32
C ARG A 595 -20.76 17.45 11.33
N ASP A 596 -22.06 17.25 11.04
CA ASP A 596 -22.77 18.08 10.09
C ASP A 596 -22.04 18.17 8.73
N ALA A 597 -21.68 16.99 8.19
CA ALA A 597 -20.86 16.85 7.00
C ALA A 597 -21.44 15.82 6.02
N ILE A 598 -22.78 15.74 5.95
CA ILE A 598 -23.44 14.83 5.01
C ILE A 598 -23.09 15.21 3.57
N ILE A 599 -23.02 14.21 2.69
CA ILE A 599 -22.95 14.44 1.25
C ILE A 599 -24.41 14.47 0.76
N GLN A 600 -24.83 15.62 0.23
CA GLN A 600 -26.16 15.75 -0.34
C GLN A 600 -26.30 14.84 -1.57
N HIS A 601 -27.45 14.26 -1.76
CA HIS A 601 -27.82 13.43 -2.92
C HIS A 601 -28.91 14.11 -3.73
N GLY A 602 -28.93 13.85 -5.02
CA GLY A 602 -29.85 14.44 -5.98
C GLY A 602 -31.28 13.92 -5.91
N THR A 603 -31.60 13.04 -4.93
CA THR A 603 -32.98 12.57 -4.68
C THR A 603 -33.22 12.42 -3.19
N MET A 604 -34.48 12.43 -2.78
CA MET A 604 -34.91 12.37 -1.36
C MET A 604 -34.26 13.49 -0.52
N THR A 605 -34.02 14.64 -1.15
CA THR A 605 -33.43 15.84 -0.57
C THR A 605 -34.41 16.99 -0.55
N MET A 606 -34.35 17.80 0.50
CA MET A 606 -35.11 19.04 0.61
C MET A 606 -34.14 20.18 0.91
N ILE A 607 -34.39 21.36 0.33
CA ILE A 607 -33.50 22.53 0.42
C ILE A 607 -34.35 23.76 0.74
N ARG A 608 -33.90 24.57 1.67
CA ARG A 608 -34.53 25.86 1.97
C ARG A 608 -34.54 26.76 0.72
N ARG A 609 -35.67 27.29 0.34
CA ARG A 609 -35.84 28.07 -0.87
C ARG A 609 -34.90 29.27 -0.95
N THR A 610 -34.73 30.05 0.13
CA THR A 610 -33.84 31.21 0.14
C THR A 610 -32.38 30.84 -0.11
N VAL A 611 -31.92 29.71 0.38
CA VAL A 611 -30.58 29.18 0.13
C VAL A 611 -30.41 28.69 -1.30
N MET A 612 -31.47 28.06 -1.85
CA MET A 612 -31.47 27.59 -3.23
C MET A 612 -31.43 28.76 -4.23
N ASP A 613 -32.15 29.84 -3.96
CA ASP A 613 -32.14 31.07 -4.79
C ASP A 613 -30.76 31.75 -4.76
N GLU A 614 -30.06 31.73 -3.60
CA GLU A 614 -28.68 32.24 -3.46
C GLU A 614 -27.66 31.39 -4.20
N LEU A 615 -27.67 30.07 -3.99
CA LEU A 615 -26.59 29.19 -4.42
C LEU A 615 -26.82 28.58 -5.81
N LYS A 616 -28.04 28.23 -6.19
CA LYS A 616 -28.41 27.52 -7.42
C LYS A 616 -27.66 26.17 -7.57
N TRP A 617 -28.06 25.34 -8.47
CA TRP A 617 -27.37 24.12 -8.83
C TRP A 617 -26.13 24.42 -9.65
N ALA A 618 -25.04 23.70 -9.41
CA ALA A 618 -23.83 23.80 -10.23
C ALA A 618 -24.07 23.16 -11.63
N ASP A 619 -23.67 23.83 -12.66
CA ASP A 619 -23.74 23.40 -14.07
C ASP A 619 -22.40 22.89 -14.62
N TRP A 620 -21.31 23.04 -13.85
CA TRP A 620 -19.94 22.68 -14.23
C TRP A 620 -19.53 21.27 -13.77
N THR A 621 -20.29 20.62 -12.93
CA THR A 621 -20.02 19.26 -12.40
C THR A 621 -21.20 18.34 -12.67
N ILE A 622 -20.90 17.04 -12.78
CA ILE A 622 -21.92 15.98 -12.93
C ILE A 622 -22.47 15.48 -11.57
N CYS A 623 -22.00 16.04 -10.46
CA CYS A 623 -22.48 15.81 -9.10
C CYS A 623 -22.91 17.16 -8.49
N GLU A 624 -23.91 17.77 -9.10
CA GLU A 624 -24.46 19.07 -8.71
C GLU A 624 -25.00 19.08 -7.28
N ASP A 625 -25.46 17.93 -6.80
CA ASP A 625 -26.01 17.68 -5.49
C ASP A 625 -24.95 17.72 -4.39
N ALA A 626 -23.90 16.93 -4.54
CA ALA A 626 -22.79 16.87 -3.58
C ALA A 626 -22.03 18.21 -3.53
N GLU A 627 -21.93 18.90 -4.66
CA GLU A 627 -21.31 20.21 -4.76
C GLU A 627 -22.15 21.29 -4.04
N LEU A 628 -23.47 21.31 -4.27
CA LEU A 628 -24.37 22.21 -3.59
C LEU A 628 -24.31 22.00 -2.06
N GLY A 629 -24.33 20.74 -1.62
CA GLY A 629 -24.23 20.41 -0.20
C GLY A 629 -22.94 20.95 0.43
N LEU A 630 -21.82 20.92 -0.28
CA LEU A 630 -20.57 21.49 0.19
C LEU A 630 -20.66 23.03 0.29
N ARG A 631 -21.20 23.73 -0.72
CA ARG A 631 -21.40 25.19 -0.69
C ARG A 631 -22.33 25.63 0.43
N VAL A 632 -23.35 24.85 0.74
CA VAL A 632 -24.24 25.09 1.89
C VAL A 632 -23.44 25.19 3.19
N PHE A 633 -22.52 24.24 3.41
CA PHE A 633 -21.63 24.25 4.58
C PHE A 633 -20.58 25.38 4.52
N GLU A 634 -20.05 25.70 3.34
CA GLU A 634 -19.12 26.83 3.15
C GLU A 634 -19.74 28.16 3.53
N LYS A 635 -21.04 28.32 3.35
CA LYS A 635 -21.81 29.51 3.81
C LYS A 635 -22.13 29.45 5.30
N GLY A 636 -21.92 28.33 5.96
CA GLY A 636 -22.15 28.15 7.40
C GLY A 636 -23.56 27.70 7.78
N TYR A 637 -24.32 27.24 6.81
CA TYR A 637 -25.57 26.53 7.06
C TYR A 637 -25.31 25.12 7.55
N SER A 638 -26.36 24.45 8.02
CA SER A 638 -26.37 23.10 8.56
C SER A 638 -27.29 22.20 7.73
N ALA A 639 -27.09 20.89 7.82
CA ALA A 639 -27.98 19.92 7.23
C ALA A 639 -28.54 18.97 8.29
N ALA A 640 -29.71 18.36 8.03
CA ALA A 640 -30.27 17.29 8.84
C ALA A 640 -30.34 16.01 8.02
N TYR A 641 -29.96 14.88 8.63
CA TYR A 641 -30.04 13.57 8.02
C TYR A 641 -30.99 12.66 8.79
N SER A 642 -32.03 12.14 8.12
CA SER A 642 -32.92 11.15 8.70
C SER A 642 -32.40 9.75 8.38
N TYR A 643 -32.42 8.87 9.37
CA TYR A 643 -32.02 7.47 9.17
C TYR A 643 -33.10 6.64 8.46
N GLN A 644 -34.35 7.08 8.54
CA GLN A 644 -35.50 6.41 7.96
C GLN A 644 -35.61 6.72 6.46
N SER A 645 -35.77 5.70 5.64
CA SER A 645 -36.10 5.85 4.22
C SER A 645 -37.58 6.25 4.06
N TYR A 646 -37.81 7.19 3.15
CA TYR A 646 -39.16 7.68 2.79
C TYR A 646 -39.48 7.49 1.30
N GLY A 647 -38.63 6.82 0.56
CA GLY A 647 -38.87 6.53 -0.84
C GLY A 647 -37.93 5.45 -1.39
N GLN A 648 -38.43 4.74 -2.41
CA GLN A 648 -37.73 3.63 -3.02
C GLN A 648 -37.65 3.82 -4.55
N GLY A 649 -36.48 3.89 -5.10
CA GLY A 649 -36.18 3.96 -6.53
C GLY A 649 -35.95 2.59 -7.15
N LEU A 650 -35.36 2.58 -8.35
CA LEU A 650 -34.91 1.38 -9.06
C LEU A 650 -33.40 1.29 -9.10
N MET A 651 -32.89 0.09 -8.95
CA MET A 651 -31.48 -0.21 -9.08
C MET A 651 -31.02 -0.21 -10.55
N PRO A 652 -29.74 -0.03 -10.84
CA PRO A 652 -29.19 -0.36 -12.16
C PRO A 652 -29.46 -1.83 -12.50
N ASP A 653 -29.89 -2.11 -13.74
CA ASP A 653 -30.19 -3.46 -14.19
C ASP A 653 -28.95 -4.26 -14.61
N THR A 654 -27.89 -3.56 -15.04
CA THR A 654 -26.67 -4.18 -15.56
C THR A 654 -25.44 -3.71 -14.80
N PHE A 655 -24.37 -4.53 -14.83
CA PHE A 655 -23.07 -4.17 -14.26
C PHE A 655 -22.46 -2.91 -14.89
N ILE A 656 -22.67 -2.72 -16.19
CA ILE A 656 -22.23 -1.51 -16.90
C ILE A 656 -22.89 -0.27 -16.35
N ASP A 657 -24.19 -0.30 -16.14
CA ASP A 657 -24.91 0.86 -15.66
C ASP A 657 -24.52 1.19 -14.23
N TYR A 658 -24.25 0.15 -13.42
CA TYR A 658 -23.69 0.30 -12.10
C TYR A 658 -22.27 0.93 -12.14
N LYS A 659 -21.40 0.45 -13.04
CA LYS A 659 -20.07 1.04 -13.29
C LYS A 659 -20.18 2.51 -13.71
N LYS A 660 -21.05 2.85 -14.68
CA LYS A 660 -21.26 4.23 -15.12
C LYS A 660 -21.70 5.15 -14.00
N GLN A 661 -22.58 4.69 -13.13
CA GLN A 661 -23.04 5.46 -11.99
C GLN A 661 -21.91 5.73 -11.00
N ARG A 662 -21.13 4.70 -10.63
CA ARG A 662 -20.00 4.83 -9.71
C ARG A 662 -18.86 5.65 -10.31
N PHE A 663 -18.63 5.51 -11.61
CA PHE A 663 -17.68 6.37 -12.33
C PHE A 663 -18.06 7.85 -12.19
N ARG A 664 -19.34 8.21 -12.40
CA ARG A 664 -19.80 9.60 -12.24
C ARG A 664 -19.55 10.13 -10.83
N TRP A 665 -19.88 9.34 -9.80
CA TRP A 665 -19.71 9.76 -8.42
C TRP A 665 -18.22 10.01 -8.07
N ALA A 666 -17.34 9.09 -8.44
CA ALA A 666 -15.92 9.23 -8.17
C ALA A 666 -15.28 10.38 -8.99
N TYR A 667 -15.67 10.52 -10.26
CA TYR A 667 -15.23 11.62 -11.11
C TYR A 667 -15.68 12.99 -10.56
N GLY A 668 -16.98 13.12 -10.21
CA GLY A 668 -17.54 14.34 -9.64
C GLY A 668 -16.90 14.72 -8.30
N ALA A 669 -16.60 13.75 -7.45
CA ALA A 669 -15.89 13.99 -6.19
C ALA A 669 -14.51 14.64 -6.42
N ILE A 670 -13.75 14.19 -7.43
CA ILE A 670 -12.46 14.78 -7.78
C ILE A 670 -12.63 16.20 -8.37
N GLN A 671 -13.66 16.41 -9.21
CA GLN A 671 -13.99 17.76 -9.70
C GLN A 671 -14.29 18.71 -8.55
N ILE A 672 -15.16 18.30 -7.62
CA ILE A 672 -15.53 19.10 -6.44
C ILE A 672 -14.29 19.38 -5.58
N MET A 673 -13.45 18.37 -5.33
CA MET A 673 -12.22 18.54 -4.54
C MET A 673 -11.27 19.57 -5.19
N LYS A 674 -11.15 19.56 -6.52
CA LYS A 674 -10.33 20.54 -7.26
C LYS A 674 -10.95 21.95 -7.19
N GLY A 675 -12.27 22.06 -7.40
CA GLY A 675 -13.00 23.33 -7.37
C GLY A 675 -12.95 24.01 -6.00
N HIS A 676 -13.05 23.21 -4.93
CA HIS A 676 -13.11 23.66 -3.55
C HIS A 676 -11.81 23.40 -2.75
N ALA A 677 -10.66 23.21 -3.44
CA ALA A 677 -9.39 22.85 -2.79
C ALA A 677 -8.96 23.86 -1.70
N ARG A 678 -9.18 25.16 -1.90
CA ARG A 678 -8.81 26.20 -0.92
C ARG A 678 -9.62 26.09 0.37
N SER A 679 -10.93 25.89 0.27
CA SER A 679 -11.81 25.75 1.44
C SER A 679 -11.56 24.42 2.17
N LEU A 680 -11.40 23.31 1.43
CA LEU A 680 -11.20 21.98 1.99
C LEU A 680 -9.83 21.82 2.66
N PHE A 681 -8.74 22.15 1.95
CA PHE A 681 -7.39 21.90 2.46
C PHE A 681 -6.84 23.06 3.31
N LEU A 682 -7.08 24.30 2.92
CA LEU A 682 -6.55 25.48 3.61
C LEU A 682 -7.54 26.12 4.60
N GLY A 683 -8.84 25.81 4.50
CA GLY A 683 -9.90 26.43 5.30
C GLY A 683 -10.07 27.93 5.03
N LYS A 684 -9.70 28.39 3.83
CA LYS A 684 -9.82 29.78 3.40
C LYS A 684 -11.14 30.00 2.67
N ASP A 685 -11.67 31.20 2.76
CA ASP A 685 -12.89 31.65 2.06
C ASP A 685 -14.15 30.80 2.36
N SER A 686 -14.22 30.20 3.56
CA SER A 686 -15.26 29.24 3.92
C SER A 686 -15.50 29.19 5.41
N LYS A 687 -16.76 28.91 5.80
CA LYS A 687 -17.15 28.67 7.21
C LYS A 687 -17.08 27.18 7.60
N LEU A 688 -16.47 26.32 6.78
CA LEU A 688 -16.32 24.90 7.07
C LEU A 688 -15.59 24.65 8.39
N THR A 689 -16.21 23.85 9.25
CA THR A 689 -15.57 23.38 10.48
C THR A 689 -14.47 22.36 10.15
N ARG A 690 -13.53 22.13 11.09
CA ARG A 690 -12.50 21.08 10.95
C ARG A 690 -13.11 19.69 10.74
N GLY A 691 -14.23 19.39 11.42
CA GLY A 691 -14.95 18.12 11.28
C GLY A 691 -15.54 17.95 9.89
N GLN A 692 -16.16 18.97 9.31
CA GLN A 692 -16.69 18.95 7.94
C GLN A 692 -15.57 18.73 6.93
N ARG A 693 -14.49 19.51 7.00
CA ARG A 693 -13.32 19.35 6.14
C ARG A 693 -12.75 17.94 6.20
N TYR A 694 -12.59 17.39 7.41
CA TYR A 694 -12.13 16.02 7.61
C TYR A 694 -13.03 15.01 6.91
N HIS A 695 -14.34 15.07 7.11
CA HIS A 695 -15.26 14.07 6.53
C HIS A 695 -15.39 14.17 5.02
N PHE A 696 -15.32 15.35 4.42
CA PHE A 696 -15.26 15.49 2.97
C PHE A 696 -13.97 14.88 2.39
N ILE A 697 -12.82 15.21 2.96
CA ILE A 697 -11.53 14.67 2.49
C ILE A 697 -11.46 13.15 2.76
N ALA A 698 -11.70 12.73 4.00
CA ALA A 698 -11.60 11.32 4.39
C ALA A 698 -12.63 10.43 3.67
N GLY A 699 -13.80 10.96 3.32
CA GLY A 699 -14.83 10.23 2.60
C GLY A 699 -14.47 9.92 1.15
N TRP A 700 -13.62 10.71 0.52
CA TRP A 700 -13.15 10.50 -0.85
C TRP A 700 -11.76 9.85 -0.92
N LEU A 701 -11.05 9.78 0.21
CA LEU A 701 -9.71 9.19 0.29
C LEU A 701 -9.65 7.73 -0.19
N PRO A 702 -10.63 6.84 0.13
CA PRO A 702 -10.64 5.49 -0.41
C PRO A 702 -10.65 5.43 -1.93
N TRP A 703 -11.38 6.34 -2.59
CA TRP A 703 -11.41 6.42 -4.06
C TRP A 703 -10.09 6.91 -4.65
N ILE A 704 -9.43 7.87 -3.99
CA ILE A 704 -8.08 8.32 -4.37
C ILE A 704 -7.09 7.16 -4.23
N ALA A 705 -7.20 6.38 -3.15
CA ALA A 705 -6.36 5.19 -2.95
C ALA A 705 -6.56 4.15 -4.07
N ASP A 706 -7.81 3.91 -4.50
CA ASP A 706 -8.10 3.05 -5.65
C ASP A 706 -7.46 3.60 -6.94
N GLY A 707 -7.49 4.94 -7.15
CA GLY A 707 -6.81 5.60 -8.26
C GLY A 707 -5.30 5.38 -8.28
N LEU A 708 -4.66 5.46 -7.12
CA LEU A 708 -3.23 5.20 -6.97
C LEU A 708 -2.89 3.71 -7.13
N ASN A 709 -3.82 2.82 -6.78
CA ASN A 709 -3.61 1.38 -6.88
C ASN A 709 -3.35 0.91 -8.32
N ILE A 710 -3.87 1.59 -9.35
CA ILE A 710 -3.54 1.29 -10.76
C ILE A 710 -2.03 1.39 -11.00
N PHE A 711 -1.38 2.45 -10.50
CA PHE A 711 0.05 2.64 -10.69
C PHE A 711 0.86 1.57 -9.93
N PHE A 712 0.44 1.24 -8.71
CA PHE A 712 1.09 0.16 -7.94
C PHE A 712 0.91 -1.20 -8.62
N THR A 713 -0.29 -1.50 -9.14
CA THR A 713 -0.55 -2.74 -9.87
C THR A 713 0.28 -2.82 -11.16
N ALA A 714 0.31 -1.75 -11.95
CA ALA A 714 1.13 -1.68 -13.16
C ALA A 714 2.62 -1.82 -12.83
N GLY A 715 3.09 -1.15 -11.77
CA GLY A 715 4.46 -1.27 -11.29
C GLY A 715 4.79 -2.69 -10.84
N ALA A 716 3.90 -3.35 -10.11
CA ALA A 716 4.07 -4.72 -9.66
C ALA A 716 4.14 -5.71 -10.84
N LEU A 717 3.27 -5.55 -11.86
CA LEU A 717 3.30 -6.37 -13.07
C LEU A 717 4.59 -6.18 -13.86
N LEU A 718 5.04 -4.94 -14.04
CA LEU A 718 6.30 -4.63 -14.71
C LEU A 718 7.50 -5.22 -13.95
N TRP A 719 7.49 -5.10 -12.64
CA TRP A 719 8.52 -5.68 -11.78
C TRP A 719 8.54 -7.20 -11.85
N SER A 720 7.35 -7.84 -11.78
CA SER A 720 7.23 -9.30 -11.94
C SER A 720 7.72 -9.78 -13.31
N ALA A 721 7.37 -9.06 -14.38
CA ALA A 721 7.86 -9.36 -15.71
C ALA A 721 9.40 -9.21 -15.78
N ALA A 722 9.95 -8.16 -15.19
CA ALA A 722 11.40 -7.97 -15.12
C ALA A 722 12.10 -9.08 -14.32
N MET A 723 11.51 -9.56 -13.23
CA MET A 723 12.01 -10.71 -12.46
C MET A 723 12.03 -12.01 -13.27
N ILE A 724 11.06 -12.21 -14.18
CA ILE A 724 11.01 -13.39 -15.05
C ILE A 724 12.04 -13.28 -16.18
N ILE A 725 12.16 -12.08 -16.79
CA ILE A 725 13.03 -11.85 -17.95
C ILE A 725 14.52 -11.76 -17.54
N VAL A 726 14.79 -11.12 -16.41
CA VAL A 726 16.16 -10.87 -15.93
C VAL A 726 16.28 -11.23 -14.44
N PRO A 727 16.11 -12.53 -14.08
CA PRO A 727 15.99 -12.98 -12.68
C PRO A 727 17.24 -12.72 -11.84
N GLN A 728 18.40 -12.57 -12.48
CA GLN A 728 19.68 -12.32 -11.81
C GLN A 728 19.89 -10.83 -11.42
N ARG A 729 19.16 -9.91 -12.06
CA ARG A 729 19.31 -8.46 -11.86
C ARG A 729 18.15 -7.79 -11.13
N VAL A 730 17.03 -8.48 -11.02
CA VAL A 730 15.82 -7.92 -10.42
C VAL A 730 15.36 -8.82 -9.27
N ASP A 731 15.60 -8.35 -8.07
CA ASP A 731 15.18 -9.06 -6.85
C ASP A 731 13.67 -8.85 -6.55
N PRO A 732 13.03 -9.76 -5.83
CA PRO A 732 11.71 -9.53 -5.27
C PRO A 732 11.71 -8.25 -4.43
N PRO A 733 10.63 -7.46 -4.49
CA PRO A 733 10.49 -6.32 -3.58
C PRO A 733 10.52 -6.82 -2.14
N LEU A 734 11.10 -6.04 -1.24
CA LEU A 734 11.13 -6.37 0.17
C LEU A 734 9.73 -6.70 0.66
N MET A 735 9.57 -7.80 1.39
CA MET A 735 8.28 -8.25 1.94
C MET A 735 7.57 -7.14 2.71
N ILE A 736 8.34 -6.25 3.34
CA ILE A 736 7.84 -5.13 4.11
C ILE A 736 7.01 -4.14 3.30
N PHE A 737 7.16 -4.07 1.98
CA PHE A 737 6.30 -3.25 1.12
C PHE A 737 5.02 -3.98 0.68
N ALA A 738 4.99 -5.32 0.73
CA ALA A 738 3.80 -6.11 0.42
C ALA A 738 2.85 -6.25 1.63
N ILE A 739 3.39 -6.33 2.85
CA ILE A 739 2.63 -6.56 4.08
C ILE A 739 1.60 -5.44 4.34
N PRO A 740 1.91 -4.12 4.30
CA PRO A 740 0.95 -3.08 4.63
C PRO A 740 -0.26 -3.01 3.69
N PRO A 741 -0.13 -3.08 2.35
CA PRO A 741 -1.29 -3.14 1.46
C PRO A 741 -2.16 -4.37 1.70
N LEU A 742 -1.55 -5.53 1.93
CA LEU A 742 -2.26 -6.78 2.22
C LEU A 742 -3.00 -6.69 3.57
N ALA A 743 -2.36 -6.16 4.60
CA ALA A 743 -2.97 -5.92 5.89
C ALA A 743 -4.15 -4.94 5.80
N LEU A 744 -4.02 -3.86 5.01
CA LEU A 744 -5.10 -2.93 4.74
C LEU A 744 -6.27 -3.60 4.02
N PHE A 745 -5.99 -4.46 3.04
CA PHE A 745 -7.01 -5.22 2.33
C PHE A 745 -7.82 -6.10 3.30
N PHE A 746 -7.14 -6.91 4.13
CA PHE A 746 -7.82 -7.76 5.12
C PHE A 746 -8.54 -6.94 6.18
N PHE A 747 -7.97 -5.81 6.59
CA PHE A 747 -8.63 -4.89 7.52
C PHE A 747 -9.92 -4.32 6.91
N LYS A 748 -9.91 -3.81 5.67
CA LYS A 748 -11.09 -3.29 4.97
C LYS A 748 -12.14 -4.38 4.82
N PHE A 749 -11.75 -5.58 4.40
CA PHE A 749 -12.65 -6.71 4.25
C PHE A 749 -13.32 -7.09 5.58
N GLY A 750 -12.52 -7.27 6.64
CA GLY A 750 -13.01 -7.57 7.99
C GLY A 750 -13.91 -6.45 8.54
N LYS A 751 -13.55 -5.18 8.31
CA LYS A 751 -14.37 -4.02 8.66
C LYS A 751 -15.75 -4.08 8.01
N ILE A 752 -15.82 -4.34 6.70
CA ILE A 752 -17.08 -4.45 5.97
C ILE A 752 -17.93 -5.58 6.56
N MET A 753 -17.35 -6.78 6.71
CA MET A 753 -18.03 -7.92 7.29
C MET A 753 -18.60 -7.64 8.69
N PHE A 754 -17.86 -6.94 9.51
CA PHE A 754 -18.27 -6.58 10.87
C PHE A 754 -19.33 -5.48 10.90
N LEU A 755 -19.12 -4.38 10.15
CA LEU A 755 -20.02 -3.23 10.13
C LEU A 755 -21.37 -3.57 9.52
N TYR A 756 -21.40 -4.33 8.44
CA TYR A 756 -22.66 -4.72 7.80
C TYR A 756 -23.52 -5.59 8.70
N ARG A 757 -22.90 -6.49 9.45
CA ARG A 757 -23.63 -7.26 10.46
C ARG A 757 -24.15 -6.39 11.61
N ARG A 758 -23.33 -5.45 12.07
CA ARG A 758 -23.61 -4.67 13.29
C ARG A 758 -24.49 -3.45 13.07
N ALA A 759 -24.23 -2.69 12.01
CA ALA A 759 -24.89 -1.42 11.72
C ALA A 759 -26.03 -1.56 10.71
N VAL A 760 -25.90 -2.45 9.70
CA VAL A 760 -26.93 -2.66 8.67
C VAL A 760 -27.87 -3.82 9.03
N GLY A 761 -27.44 -4.73 9.93
CA GLY A 761 -28.27 -5.83 10.38
C GLY A 761 -28.42 -6.98 9.38
N VAL A 762 -27.49 -7.12 8.42
CA VAL A 762 -27.53 -8.18 7.41
C VAL A 762 -26.72 -9.41 7.83
N ASN A 763 -26.99 -10.57 7.22
CA ASN A 763 -26.25 -11.81 7.48
C ASN A 763 -24.87 -11.82 6.85
N LEU A 764 -24.02 -12.81 7.18
CA LEU A 764 -22.64 -12.93 6.68
C LEU A 764 -22.59 -13.01 5.15
N GLY A 765 -23.51 -13.76 4.53
CA GLY A 765 -23.55 -13.89 3.07
C GLY A 765 -23.79 -12.54 2.37
N ARG A 766 -24.74 -11.74 2.86
CA ARG A 766 -24.98 -10.39 2.34
C ARG A 766 -23.83 -9.42 2.63
N SER A 767 -23.16 -9.57 3.77
CA SER A 767 -21.95 -8.77 4.07
C SER A 767 -20.82 -9.09 3.10
N PHE A 768 -20.61 -10.38 2.79
CA PHE A 768 -19.65 -10.82 1.77
C PHE A 768 -20.02 -10.29 0.37
N GLN A 769 -21.29 -10.39 0.00
CA GLN A 769 -21.80 -9.84 -1.27
C GLN A 769 -21.50 -8.35 -1.40
N ALA A 770 -21.72 -7.56 -0.35
CA ALA A 770 -21.38 -6.13 -0.35
C ALA A 770 -19.88 -5.87 -0.54
N ALA A 771 -19.02 -6.66 0.11
CA ALA A 771 -17.57 -6.57 -0.06
C ALA A 771 -17.15 -6.87 -1.50
N VAL A 772 -17.69 -7.93 -2.11
CA VAL A 772 -17.43 -8.29 -3.51
C VAL A 772 -17.91 -7.19 -4.47
N ALA A 773 -19.11 -6.64 -4.26
CA ALA A 773 -19.63 -5.55 -5.09
C ALA A 773 -18.75 -4.29 -5.03
N GLY A 774 -18.26 -3.95 -3.84
CA GLY A 774 -17.31 -2.83 -3.67
C GLY A 774 -15.98 -3.07 -4.38
N LEU A 775 -15.40 -4.25 -4.25
CA LEU A 775 -14.14 -4.61 -4.91
C LEU A 775 -14.26 -4.62 -6.44
N ALA A 776 -15.39 -5.10 -6.98
CA ALA A 776 -15.63 -5.13 -8.43
C ALA A 776 -15.62 -3.73 -9.07
N LEU A 777 -15.77 -2.67 -8.29
CA LEU A 777 -15.76 -1.29 -8.76
C LEU A 777 -14.39 -0.62 -8.72
N SER A 778 -13.40 -1.19 -8.04
CA SER A 778 -12.10 -0.52 -7.79
C SER A 778 -11.43 -0.04 -9.08
N HIS A 779 -11.43 -0.85 -10.14
CA HIS A 779 -10.87 -0.44 -11.46
C HIS A 779 -11.63 0.76 -12.06
N THR A 780 -12.95 0.71 -12.03
CA THR A 780 -13.81 1.79 -12.55
C THR A 780 -13.62 3.09 -11.76
N ILE A 781 -13.55 3.00 -10.43
CA ILE A 781 -13.30 4.14 -9.54
C ILE A 781 -11.91 4.72 -9.81
N ALA A 782 -10.90 3.86 -9.95
CA ALA A 782 -9.54 4.28 -10.25
C ALA A 782 -9.46 5.07 -11.57
N LYS A 783 -10.10 4.57 -12.63
CA LYS A 783 -10.23 5.32 -13.91
C LYS A 783 -10.92 6.67 -13.69
N ALA A 784 -12.02 6.69 -12.96
CA ALA A 784 -12.77 7.93 -12.71
C ALA A 784 -11.92 8.98 -11.97
N VAL A 785 -11.14 8.56 -10.98
CA VAL A 785 -10.23 9.44 -10.23
C VAL A 785 -9.16 10.02 -11.15
N LEU A 786 -8.53 9.18 -12.00
CA LEU A 786 -7.51 9.65 -12.95
C LEU A 786 -8.11 10.60 -13.99
N TYR A 787 -9.25 10.25 -14.57
CA TYR A 787 -9.95 11.16 -15.50
C TYR A 787 -10.31 12.47 -14.82
N GLY A 788 -10.86 12.43 -13.59
CA GLY A 788 -11.18 13.63 -12.82
C GLY A 788 -9.97 14.51 -12.48
N ALA A 789 -8.80 13.89 -12.26
CA ALA A 789 -7.55 14.62 -12.03
C ALA A 789 -7.08 15.39 -13.28
N PHE A 790 -7.15 14.75 -14.46
CA PHE A 790 -6.53 15.28 -15.69
C PHE A 790 -7.51 15.94 -16.67
N THR A 791 -8.83 15.78 -16.53
CA THR A 791 -9.83 16.39 -17.40
C THR A 791 -10.64 17.47 -16.67
N LYS A 792 -11.30 18.35 -17.44
CA LYS A 792 -12.20 19.37 -16.91
C LYS A 792 -13.66 18.93 -16.95
N THR A 793 -14.06 18.29 -18.05
CA THR A 793 -15.45 17.85 -18.28
C THR A 793 -15.46 16.51 -19.01
N ILE A 794 -16.52 15.74 -18.79
CA ILE A 794 -16.84 14.54 -19.55
C ILE A 794 -18.32 14.56 -19.94
N PRO A 795 -18.74 13.86 -21.00
CA PRO A 795 -20.14 13.71 -21.34
C PRO A 795 -20.91 13.02 -20.22
N PHE A 796 -22.18 13.40 -20.04
CA PHE A 796 -23.05 12.72 -19.10
C PHE A 796 -23.52 11.37 -19.66
N PHE A 797 -23.27 10.30 -18.91
CA PHE A 797 -23.77 8.97 -19.25
C PHE A 797 -25.01 8.65 -18.42
N ARG A 798 -26.18 8.60 -19.08
CA ARG A 798 -27.42 8.15 -18.45
C ARG A 798 -27.29 6.69 -17.99
N THR A 799 -27.88 6.36 -16.85
CA THR A 799 -28.06 4.98 -16.39
C THR A 799 -29.47 4.54 -16.79
N PRO A 800 -29.65 3.72 -17.85
CA PRO A 800 -30.95 3.23 -18.24
C PRO A 800 -31.60 2.44 -17.09
N LYS A 801 -32.94 2.51 -17.01
CA LYS A 801 -33.78 1.74 -16.09
C LYS A 801 -34.72 0.85 -16.89
N MET A 802 -35.12 -0.30 -16.33
CA MET A 802 -36.03 -1.28 -16.98
C MET A 802 -35.43 -1.86 -18.30
N ALA A 803 -34.11 -2.06 -18.34
CA ALA A 803 -33.42 -2.68 -19.47
C ALA A 803 -33.61 -4.21 -19.45
N THR A 804 -33.65 -4.84 -20.63
CA THR A 804 -33.72 -6.30 -20.74
C THR A 804 -32.44 -6.97 -20.29
N ASN A 805 -32.55 -8.14 -19.65
CA ASN A 805 -31.39 -8.93 -19.20
C ASN A 805 -30.46 -9.27 -20.35
N GLN A 806 -29.21 -8.86 -20.22
CA GLN A 806 -28.14 -9.19 -21.18
C GLN A 806 -27.52 -10.54 -20.82
N GLY A 807 -27.17 -11.33 -21.86
CA GLY A 807 -26.52 -12.63 -21.65
C GLY A 807 -25.11 -12.52 -21.05
N LEU A 808 -24.63 -13.59 -20.41
CA LEU A 808 -23.33 -13.65 -19.73
C LEU A 808 -22.15 -13.24 -20.65
N LEU A 809 -22.19 -13.63 -21.91
CA LEU A 809 -21.14 -13.27 -22.89
C LEU A 809 -21.03 -11.77 -23.12
N VAL A 810 -22.18 -11.07 -23.22
CA VAL A 810 -22.20 -9.62 -23.34
C VAL A 810 -21.62 -8.97 -22.10
N ALA A 811 -21.99 -9.45 -20.92
CA ALA A 811 -21.45 -8.94 -19.65
C ALA A 811 -19.93 -9.14 -19.54
N LEU A 812 -19.37 -10.26 -20.01
CA LEU A 812 -17.92 -10.50 -20.04
C LEU A 812 -17.18 -9.59 -21.03
N VAL A 813 -17.75 -9.38 -22.23
CA VAL A 813 -17.19 -8.44 -23.22
C VAL A 813 -17.19 -7.01 -22.67
N GLU A 814 -18.22 -6.65 -21.95
CA GLU A 814 -18.36 -5.33 -21.31
C GLU A 814 -17.46 -5.14 -20.08
N ALA A 815 -17.12 -6.22 -19.39
CA ALA A 815 -16.11 -6.25 -18.31
C ALA A 815 -14.70 -6.63 -18.80
N ARG A 816 -14.42 -6.51 -20.09
CA ARG A 816 -13.16 -6.97 -20.70
C ARG A 816 -11.90 -6.39 -20.04
N GLU A 817 -11.95 -5.18 -19.51
CA GLU A 817 -10.79 -4.55 -18.85
C GLU A 817 -10.50 -5.24 -17.51
N GLU A 818 -11.54 -5.54 -16.74
CA GLU A 818 -11.42 -6.28 -15.47
C GLU A 818 -11.01 -7.73 -15.73
N VAL A 819 -11.58 -8.37 -16.76
CA VAL A 819 -11.20 -9.74 -17.17
C VAL A 819 -9.75 -9.79 -17.61
N PHE A 820 -9.30 -8.82 -18.41
CA PHE A 820 -7.90 -8.74 -18.83
C PHE A 820 -6.95 -8.53 -17.64
N GLY A 821 -7.30 -7.62 -16.72
CA GLY A 821 -6.52 -7.41 -15.50
C GLY A 821 -6.48 -8.62 -14.54
N MET A 822 -7.46 -9.53 -14.63
CA MET A 822 -7.48 -10.79 -13.87
C MET A 822 -6.63 -11.88 -14.52
N LEU A 823 -6.44 -11.82 -15.85
CA LEU A 823 -5.64 -12.79 -16.61
C LEU A 823 -4.15 -12.46 -16.62
N LEU A 824 -3.78 -11.20 -16.39
CA LEU A 824 -2.40 -10.74 -16.16
C LEU A 824 -1.95 -11.07 -14.74
#